data_f1be06e3a8cca2177025d73f494e752c
#
_entry.id   f1be06e3a8cca2177025d73f494e752c
#
_cell.length_a   1.000
_cell.length_b   1.000
_cell.length_c   1.000
_cell.angle_alpha   90.00
_cell.angle_beta   90.00
_cell.angle_gamma   90.00
#
_symmetry.space_group_name_H-M   'P 1'
#
loop_
_entity.id
_entity.type
_entity.pdbx_description
1 polymer ?
#
loop_
_entity_poly.entity_id
_entity_poly.type
_entity_poly.pdbx_seq_one_letter_code
_entity_poly.pdbx_strand_id
1 'polypeptide(L)'
;MITTLPTLYIKGTFNGWGLDSPLSETATGQFSTTICLSSDTHAFKITDQDGTALWTFSGHPIDTTLLVVNKETPLVNTQGIGNDLHFKPQQTGRFDVVVTFTGQHATVAVSASKENIEPTALRDHLTYQVDAVHYLPRQPPAPVHNCLASDQLFAQIEISKSSPFPFVFGDNQDGYYEGKTHTFANAGKYRHSQGWYLGTFASFIDGKINDKTKALDARLQAYGLEHRYESSADRFTLISGQRTACLSVQSHQPKALSIVPELNIAFNQSEISTFKHGIVYSLPASLCPDGAPQHIAITANKPCTFNEVSFSDHPELDSTLHLSGDNVKLFIHSLNNETQFDVYLCFAESKSAAIHLAEQAIDSDLVNLNRYSIYHFLCKNYLWTNDIEYNRAVMWARLASRTFVNHEFGAGIWAGLPWFKDCWGRDTFIALSGTSLINGQFSEAKEIITNFASMQMTDENSINYGRVPNRVTSLTNMIYNTTDGTPWMIREVMEYLNYSGDLTFAQEIYPVVKRFVEGIEKRYLDENGLMTHRDPDTWMDAKIDGQIPWSARGNRANDIQALWYASLQSAIVLAELNQDVAAKTHWASLLQQVRSNFESLFWNKETQILADRIEADGQADYSIRPNQLMTLTVPLQEPLLSPEIGSNVVSNAVSELLFPWGICSLSQSDELFHPYHDKQNQYHKDSAYHNGTIWGWNAGFTVSSLAMFGGENLAYQLSKNLGQQITDQGHIGTMSENLDAWQKNDADLVESGTFAQAWSVSEYARNAQQDYLGFKPNLLNDQLVLHPKLPTTWHEFTATLPFGCGDNLNLSFNRCGDIQHFTFQATQKESMALKLILECQTGSRIEVRGELVGTIKVEFNAQTGELKSDINNLETKIETSIHSDSVSKLKFTKPNWEIEPTSMSQPNFLKDKIENQAHQMAVD
;
A
#
# COMPACT_ATOMS: atom_id res chain seq x y z
N MET A 1 -5.17 32.57 -34.32
CA MET A 1 -6.60 32.31 -34.49
C MET A 1 -6.79 30.84 -34.11
N ILE A 2 -7.29 30.55 -32.90
CA ILE A 2 -7.60 29.18 -32.47
C ILE A 2 -8.89 28.80 -33.19
N THR A 3 -8.81 27.92 -34.15
CA THR A 3 -9.90 27.65 -35.09
C THR A 3 -10.90 26.58 -34.61
N THR A 4 -10.64 25.85 -33.54
CA THR A 4 -11.62 24.93 -32.92
C THR A 4 -11.30 24.76 -31.44
N LEU A 5 -12.29 24.84 -30.56
CA LEU A 5 -12.22 24.45 -29.16
C LEU A 5 -12.02 22.92 -29.09
N PRO A 6 -11.03 22.39 -28.33
CA PRO A 6 -10.92 20.95 -28.15
C PRO A 6 -12.11 20.43 -27.33
N THR A 7 -12.36 19.13 -27.36
CA THR A 7 -13.28 18.52 -26.41
C THR A 7 -12.76 18.72 -24.98
N LEU A 8 -13.57 19.36 -24.14
CA LEU A 8 -13.25 19.56 -22.73
C LEU A 8 -13.91 18.48 -21.88
N TYR A 9 -13.30 18.16 -20.77
CA TYR A 9 -13.75 17.13 -19.82
C TYR A 9 -13.78 17.72 -18.41
N ILE A 10 -14.68 17.22 -17.57
CA ILE A 10 -14.59 17.40 -16.14
C ILE A 10 -13.79 16.24 -15.57
N LYS A 11 -12.56 16.51 -15.12
CA LYS A 11 -11.71 15.53 -14.47
C LYS A 11 -11.69 15.82 -12.98
N GLY A 12 -12.01 14.82 -12.15
CA GLY A 12 -12.08 15.01 -10.71
C GLY A 12 -12.06 13.71 -9.93
N THR A 13 -12.13 13.85 -8.61
CA THR A 13 -12.09 12.73 -7.67
C THR A 13 -13.21 11.70 -7.89
N PHE A 14 -14.33 12.12 -8.46
CA PHE A 14 -15.49 11.26 -8.71
C PHE A 14 -15.33 10.33 -9.92
N ASN A 15 -14.46 10.66 -10.88
CA ASN A 15 -14.19 9.84 -12.07
C ASN A 15 -12.70 9.48 -12.20
N GLY A 16 -11.99 9.44 -11.08
CA GLY A 16 -10.56 9.12 -11.05
C GLY A 16 -9.71 10.01 -11.96
N TRP A 17 -10.10 11.28 -12.15
CA TRP A 17 -9.45 12.23 -13.07
C TRP A 17 -9.44 11.75 -14.54
N GLY A 18 -10.37 10.84 -14.90
CA GLY A 18 -10.49 10.23 -16.21
C GLY A 18 -11.23 11.09 -17.24
N LEU A 19 -11.55 10.47 -18.40
CA LEU A 19 -12.19 11.11 -19.56
C LEU A 19 -13.68 10.80 -19.66
N ASP A 20 -14.27 10.22 -18.63
CA ASP A 20 -15.66 9.70 -18.65
C ASP A 20 -16.74 10.79 -18.56
N SER A 21 -16.33 12.05 -18.39
CA SER A 21 -17.23 13.20 -18.27
C SER A 21 -16.91 14.29 -19.31
N PRO A 22 -17.13 14.02 -20.62
CA PRO A 22 -16.94 15.01 -21.67
C PRO A 22 -18.01 16.09 -21.58
N LEU A 23 -17.64 17.34 -21.87
CA LEU A 23 -18.53 18.48 -22.01
C LEU A 23 -19.07 18.56 -23.45
N SER A 24 -20.39 18.62 -23.59
CA SER A 24 -21.07 18.79 -24.88
C SER A 24 -21.60 20.20 -25.02
N GLU A 25 -21.47 20.80 -26.20
CA GLU A 25 -22.02 22.14 -26.48
C GLU A 25 -23.54 22.10 -26.50
N THR A 26 -24.17 22.89 -25.63
CA THR A 26 -25.63 22.99 -25.51
C THR A 26 -26.19 24.30 -26.09
N ALA A 27 -25.37 25.34 -26.16
CA ALA A 27 -25.61 26.59 -26.85
C ALA A 27 -24.25 27.21 -27.21
N THR A 28 -24.22 28.21 -28.10
CA THR A 28 -22.98 28.86 -28.51
C THR A 28 -22.18 29.36 -27.29
N GLY A 29 -21.00 28.78 -27.08
CA GLY A 29 -20.10 29.09 -25.94
C GLY A 29 -20.57 28.52 -24.60
N GLN A 30 -21.59 27.66 -24.58
CA GLN A 30 -22.05 26.99 -23.37
C GLN A 30 -21.96 25.48 -23.54
N PHE A 31 -21.27 24.85 -22.59
CA PHE A 31 -20.99 23.40 -22.57
C PHE A 31 -21.51 22.80 -21.29
N SER A 32 -22.07 21.60 -21.35
CA SER A 32 -22.56 20.91 -20.17
C SER A 32 -22.31 19.41 -20.20
N THR A 33 -22.30 18.83 -19.00
CA THR A 33 -22.35 17.39 -18.76
C THR A 33 -23.08 17.12 -17.45
N THR A 34 -23.66 15.93 -17.33
CA THR A 34 -24.26 15.47 -16.07
C THR A 34 -23.32 14.45 -15.41
N ILE A 35 -22.98 14.72 -14.15
CA ILE A 35 -22.09 13.86 -13.34
C ILE A 35 -22.83 13.33 -12.12
N CYS A 36 -22.50 12.12 -11.68
CA CYS A 36 -23.04 11.52 -10.47
C CYS A 36 -22.05 11.73 -9.31
N LEU A 37 -22.51 12.31 -8.20
CA LEU A 37 -21.68 12.66 -7.05
C LEU A 37 -22.27 12.10 -5.77
N SER A 38 -21.42 11.58 -4.89
CA SER A 38 -21.78 11.31 -3.50
C SER A 38 -21.90 12.61 -2.70
N SER A 39 -22.39 12.52 -1.46
CA SER A 39 -22.47 13.65 -0.54
C SER A 39 -21.12 14.09 0.06
N ASP A 40 -20.01 13.53 -0.42
CA ASP A 40 -18.65 13.94 -0.06
C ASP A 40 -18.22 15.23 -0.75
N THR A 41 -17.08 15.79 -0.35
CA THR A 41 -16.44 16.88 -1.08
C THR A 41 -15.67 16.31 -2.26
N HIS A 42 -16.01 16.77 -3.46
CA HIS A 42 -15.34 16.39 -4.70
C HIS A 42 -14.46 17.53 -5.19
N ALA A 43 -13.24 17.19 -5.60
CA ALA A 43 -12.31 18.11 -6.26
C ALA A 43 -12.29 17.82 -7.76
N PHE A 44 -12.27 18.85 -8.62
CA PHE A 44 -12.20 18.68 -10.06
C PHE A 44 -11.64 19.90 -10.80
N LYS A 45 -11.27 19.69 -12.05
CA LYS A 45 -10.88 20.71 -13.03
C LYS A 45 -11.62 20.49 -14.33
N ILE A 46 -11.71 21.55 -15.16
CA ILE A 46 -12.19 21.47 -16.54
C ILE A 46 -10.97 21.56 -17.44
N THR A 47 -10.73 20.55 -18.27
CA THR A 47 -9.50 20.49 -19.09
C THR A 47 -9.72 19.69 -20.37
N ASP A 48 -8.81 19.82 -21.34
CA ASP A 48 -8.77 18.95 -22.51
C ASP A 48 -8.30 17.52 -22.18
N GLN A 49 -8.26 16.65 -23.16
CA GLN A 49 -7.84 15.26 -22.98
C GLN A 49 -6.46 15.13 -22.32
N ASP A 50 -5.51 15.98 -22.75
CA ASP A 50 -4.12 15.88 -22.34
C ASP A 50 -3.78 16.74 -21.10
N GLY A 51 -4.75 17.49 -20.58
CA GLY A 51 -4.55 18.38 -19.42
C GLY A 51 -3.61 19.54 -19.75
N THR A 52 -3.70 20.07 -21.01
CA THR A 52 -2.78 21.12 -21.44
C THR A 52 -3.03 22.43 -20.67
N ALA A 53 -1.96 23.16 -20.38
CA ALA A 53 -2.02 24.42 -19.64
C ALA A 53 -2.96 25.44 -20.31
N LEU A 54 -3.02 25.44 -21.63
CA LEU A 54 -3.85 26.34 -22.43
C LEU A 54 -5.36 26.10 -22.20
N TRP A 55 -5.77 24.85 -21.99
CA TRP A 55 -7.17 24.44 -21.87
C TRP A 55 -7.53 23.94 -20.49
N THR A 56 -6.73 24.19 -19.47
CA THR A 56 -7.02 23.86 -18.08
C THR A 56 -7.64 25.04 -17.35
N PHE A 57 -8.87 24.87 -16.89
CA PHE A 57 -9.63 25.84 -16.10
C PHE A 57 -9.88 25.29 -14.70
N SER A 58 -9.57 26.08 -13.70
CA SER A 58 -9.57 25.69 -12.29
C SER A 58 -10.05 26.81 -11.38
N GLY A 59 -9.95 26.62 -10.09
CA GLY A 59 -10.21 27.62 -9.08
C GLY A 59 -9.09 28.64 -8.92
N HIS A 60 -9.26 29.57 -7.96
CA HIS A 60 -8.26 30.57 -7.65
C HIS A 60 -6.95 29.94 -7.18
N PRO A 61 -5.78 30.42 -7.62
CA PRO A 61 -4.50 29.76 -7.32
C PRO A 61 -4.07 29.84 -5.84
N ILE A 62 -4.63 30.75 -5.05
CA ILE A 62 -4.26 30.95 -3.64
C ILE A 62 -5.35 30.43 -2.70
N ASP A 63 -6.62 30.58 -3.07
CA ASP A 63 -7.75 30.27 -2.21
C ASP A 63 -8.52 29.03 -2.71
N THR A 64 -8.98 28.19 -1.81
CA THR A 64 -9.88 27.08 -2.14
C THR A 64 -11.19 27.62 -2.71
N THR A 65 -11.49 27.29 -3.97
CA THR A 65 -12.75 27.69 -4.62
C THR A 65 -13.83 26.64 -4.35
N LEU A 66 -14.76 27.00 -3.46
CA LEU A 66 -15.93 26.17 -3.15
C LEU A 66 -17.13 26.58 -4.02
N LEU A 67 -17.64 25.67 -4.81
CA LEU A 67 -18.82 25.88 -5.65
C LEU A 67 -20.11 25.77 -4.81
N VAL A 68 -21.05 26.64 -5.10
CA VAL A 68 -22.37 26.66 -4.47
C VAL A 68 -23.42 26.31 -5.53
N VAL A 69 -24.38 25.45 -5.19
CA VAL A 69 -25.49 25.03 -6.07
C VAL A 69 -26.20 26.25 -6.65
N ASN A 70 -26.44 26.21 -7.97
CA ASN A 70 -27.11 27.27 -8.76
C ASN A 70 -26.39 28.64 -8.74
N LYS A 71 -25.13 28.69 -8.41
CA LYS A 71 -24.33 29.92 -8.44
C LYS A 71 -23.22 29.80 -9.49
N GLU A 72 -23.15 30.79 -10.39
CA GLU A 72 -22.04 30.92 -11.31
C GLU A 72 -20.76 31.33 -10.56
N THR A 73 -19.68 30.61 -10.82
CA THR A 73 -18.35 30.85 -10.25
C THR A 73 -17.35 31.10 -11.37
N PRO A 74 -16.58 32.17 -11.32
CA PRO A 74 -15.54 32.43 -12.31
C PRO A 74 -14.47 31.33 -12.30
N LEU A 75 -14.07 30.92 -13.50
CA LEU A 75 -12.95 30.01 -13.72
C LEU A 75 -11.69 30.80 -14.05
N VAL A 76 -10.56 30.32 -13.60
CA VAL A 76 -9.26 30.90 -13.89
C VAL A 76 -8.48 29.94 -14.78
N ASN A 77 -7.97 30.44 -15.92
CA ASN A 77 -6.97 29.71 -16.68
C ASN A 77 -5.60 30.17 -16.18
N THR A 78 -4.99 29.37 -15.33
CA THR A 78 -3.70 29.68 -14.70
C THR A 78 -2.54 28.99 -15.39
N GLN A 79 -2.71 28.56 -16.63
CA GLN A 79 -1.71 27.78 -17.36
C GLN A 79 -1.26 26.52 -16.60
N GLY A 80 -2.21 25.87 -15.89
CA GLY A 80 -1.97 24.67 -15.12
C GLY A 80 -1.74 24.84 -13.60
N ILE A 81 -1.60 26.07 -13.10
CA ILE A 81 -1.26 26.40 -11.69
C ILE A 81 -2.50 26.78 -10.84
N GLY A 82 -3.68 26.34 -11.16
CA GLY A 82 -4.86 26.64 -10.34
C GLY A 82 -5.16 25.55 -9.32
N ASN A 83 -5.70 25.96 -8.16
CA ASN A 83 -6.27 25.02 -7.21
C ASN A 83 -7.51 24.35 -7.81
N ASP A 84 -7.82 23.13 -7.37
CA ASP A 84 -9.01 22.43 -7.78
C ASP A 84 -10.27 23.19 -7.39
N LEU A 85 -11.33 23.03 -8.20
CA LEU A 85 -12.67 23.42 -7.82
C LEU A 85 -13.21 22.39 -6.83
N HIS A 86 -13.82 22.82 -5.75
CA HIS A 86 -14.40 21.96 -4.75
C HIS A 86 -15.91 22.10 -4.74
N PHE A 87 -16.62 20.98 -4.69
CA PHE A 87 -18.07 20.94 -4.58
C PHE A 87 -18.48 19.85 -3.58
N LYS A 88 -19.35 20.21 -2.63
CA LYS A 88 -19.93 19.29 -1.67
C LYS A 88 -21.45 19.25 -1.87
N PRO A 89 -21.99 18.19 -2.48
CA PRO A 89 -23.43 17.97 -2.54
C PRO A 89 -24.05 17.85 -1.17
N GLN A 90 -25.28 18.30 -1.02
CA GLN A 90 -26.05 18.06 0.22
C GLN A 90 -26.52 16.60 0.32
N GLN A 91 -26.70 15.95 -0.81
CA GLN A 91 -27.07 14.52 -0.92
C GLN A 91 -26.44 13.93 -2.17
N THR A 92 -26.28 12.60 -2.17
CA THR A 92 -25.86 11.85 -3.36
C THR A 92 -26.88 12.03 -4.49
N GLY A 93 -26.43 12.21 -5.74
CA GLY A 93 -27.31 12.37 -6.88
C GLY A 93 -26.61 12.84 -8.14
N ARG A 94 -27.40 13.13 -9.17
CA ARG A 94 -26.92 13.67 -10.45
C ARG A 94 -26.91 15.19 -10.42
N PHE A 95 -25.84 15.76 -10.96
CA PHE A 95 -25.64 17.20 -11.02
C PHE A 95 -25.26 17.61 -12.45
N ASP A 96 -25.95 18.61 -12.97
CA ASP A 96 -25.61 19.23 -14.23
C ASP A 96 -24.53 20.28 -14.00
N VAL A 97 -23.38 20.12 -14.65
CA VAL A 97 -22.30 21.09 -14.63
C VAL A 97 -22.31 21.83 -15.96
N VAL A 98 -22.45 23.14 -15.90
CA VAL A 98 -22.51 24.03 -17.05
C VAL A 98 -21.30 24.95 -17.03
N VAL A 99 -20.54 24.96 -18.12
CA VAL A 99 -19.38 25.85 -18.34
C VAL A 99 -19.75 26.82 -19.44
N THR A 100 -19.60 28.12 -19.15
CA THR A 100 -19.94 29.19 -20.11
C THR A 100 -18.69 30.01 -20.45
N PHE A 101 -18.38 30.14 -21.72
CA PHE A 101 -17.29 30.96 -22.23
C PHE A 101 -17.86 32.27 -22.84
N THR A 102 -17.40 33.40 -22.31
CA THR A 102 -17.78 34.75 -22.79
C THR A 102 -16.52 35.55 -23.10
N GLY A 103 -16.10 35.51 -24.34
CA GLY A 103 -14.83 36.13 -24.75
C GLY A 103 -13.64 35.42 -24.12
N GLN A 104 -12.91 36.14 -23.26
CA GLN A 104 -11.74 35.59 -22.52
C GLN A 104 -12.10 35.08 -21.10
N HIS A 105 -13.36 35.13 -20.72
CA HIS A 105 -13.83 34.72 -19.41
C HIS A 105 -14.57 33.39 -19.48
N ALA A 106 -14.39 32.56 -18.49
CA ALA A 106 -15.13 31.31 -18.31
C ALA A 106 -15.80 31.30 -16.92
N THR A 107 -16.98 30.72 -16.83
CA THR A 107 -17.68 30.48 -15.56
C THR A 107 -18.15 29.03 -15.50
N VAL A 108 -18.31 28.50 -14.29
CA VAL A 108 -18.93 27.20 -14.04
C VAL A 108 -20.11 27.34 -13.09
N ALA A 109 -21.18 26.62 -13.36
CA ALA A 109 -22.33 26.48 -12.47
C ALA A 109 -22.66 25.01 -12.29
N VAL A 110 -23.00 24.63 -11.06
CA VAL A 110 -23.43 23.27 -10.71
C VAL A 110 -24.88 23.36 -10.20
N SER A 111 -25.77 22.54 -10.76
CA SER A 111 -27.17 22.45 -10.34
C SER A 111 -27.59 21.01 -10.18
N ALA A 112 -28.58 20.73 -9.33
CA ALA A 112 -29.17 19.41 -9.28
C ALA A 112 -29.82 19.09 -10.65
N SER A 113 -29.51 17.93 -11.20
CA SER A 113 -30.08 17.52 -12.48
C SER A 113 -31.60 17.32 -12.39
N LYS A 114 -32.31 17.70 -13.43
CA LYS A 114 -33.73 17.42 -13.56
C LYS A 114 -34.08 15.93 -13.65
N GLU A 115 -33.06 15.09 -13.88
CA GLU A 115 -33.16 13.62 -13.84
C GLU A 115 -33.20 13.07 -12.42
N ASN A 116 -32.93 13.88 -11.40
CA ASN A 116 -33.13 13.47 -10.03
C ASN A 116 -34.62 13.22 -9.77
N ILE A 117 -34.92 12.10 -9.15
CA ILE A 117 -36.30 11.76 -8.77
C ILE A 117 -36.72 12.73 -7.67
N GLU A 118 -37.84 13.44 -7.91
CA GLU A 118 -38.50 14.23 -6.85
C GLU A 118 -38.86 13.31 -5.67
N PRO A 119 -38.71 13.75 -4.42
CA PRO A 119 -39.12 12.95 -3.26
C PRO A 119 -40.56 12.50 -3.42
N THR A 120 -40.80 11.22 -3.54
CA THR A 120 -42.15 10.66 -3.50
C THR A 120 -42.76 10.97 -2.14
N ALA A 121 -44.10 11.15 -2.13
CA ALA A 121 -44.86 11.34 -0.88
C ALA A 121 -44.38 10.31 0.16
N LEU A 122 -44.21 10.77 1.43
CA LEU A 122 -43.76 9.97 2.57
C LEU A 122 -44.34 8.55 2.48
N ARG A 123 -43.49 7.56 2.26
CA ARG A 123 -43.89 6.16 2.34
C ARG A 123 -44.08 5.78 3.79
N ASP A 124 -44.93 4.81 4.06
CA ASP A 124 -45.05 4.27 5.42
C ASP A 124 -43.71 3.71 5.88
N HIS A 125 -43.33 4.05 7.12
CA HIS A 125 -42.11 3.51 7.69
C HIS A 125 -42.19 1.99 7.81
N LEU A 126 -41.08 1.32 7.43
CA LEU A 126 -41.02 -0.13 7.52
C LEU A 126 -41.08 -0.57 8.98
N THR A 127 -41.88 -1.59 9.22
CA THR A 127 -41.75 -2.49 10.37
C THR A 127 -41.76 -3.92 9.88
N TYR A 128 -40.67 -4.65 10.11
CA TYR A 128 -40.54 -6.04 9.70
C TYR A 128 -39.90 -6.89 10.79
N GLN A 129 -40.45 -8.06 11.05
CA GLN A 129 -40.00 -8.98 12.09
C GLN A 129 -39.53 -10.29 11.50
N VAL A 130 -38.37 -10.75 11.99
CA VAL A 130 -37.78 -12.07 11.71
C VAL A 130 -37.86 -12.90 12.97
N ASP A 131 -38.79 -13.84 13.01
CA ASP A 131 -39.11 -14.63 14.21
C ASP A 131 -38.12 -15.77 14.52
N ALA A 132 -37.45 -16.29 13.48
CA ALA A 132 -36.53 -17.43 13.61
C ALA A 132 -35.32 -17.26 12.69
N VAL A 133 -34.14 -17.48 13.25
CA VAL A 133 -32.89 -17.55 12.53
C VAL A 133 -32.18 -18.85 12.91
N HIS A 134 -31.74 -19.62 11.92
CA HIS A 134 -30.91 -20.78 12.15
C HIS A 134 -29.45 -20.35 12.04
N TYR A 135 -28.74 -20.27 13.17
CA TYR A 135 -27.35 -19.84 13.25
C TYR A 135 -26.56 -20.83 14.09
N LEU A 136 -25.47 -21.33 13.52
CA LEU A 136 -24.56 -22.28 14.19
C LEU A 136 -23.16 -21.66 14.30
N PRO A 137 -22.74 -21.23 15.50
CA PRO A 137 -21.42 -20.64 15.73
C PRO A 137 -20.30 -21.63 15.36
N ARG A 138 -19.31 -21.16 14.60
CA ARG A 138 -18.11 -21.95 14.30
C ARG A 138 -17.25 -22.12 15.53
N GLN A 139 -16.67 -23.31 15.65
CA GLN A 139 -15.68 -23.58 16.68
C GLN A 139 -14.28 -23.14 16.23
N PRO A 140 -13.39 -22.70 17.15
CA PRO A 140 -12.02 -22.40 16.85
C PRO A 140 -11.32 -23.59 16.16
N PRO A 141 -10.46 -23.35 15.16
CA PRO A 141 -9.67 -24.38 14.53
C PRO A 141 -8.66 -24.98 15.52
N ALA A 142 -8.25 -26.21 15.27
CA ALA A 142 -7.10 -26.78 15.98
C ALA A 142 -5.85 -25.88 15.74
N PRO A 143 -4.96 -25.77 16.73
CA PRO A 143 -3.73 -25.02 16.56
C PRO A 143 -2.91 -25.53 15.36
N VAL A 144 -2.43 -24.62 14.52
CA VAL A 144 -1.51 -24.95 13.44
C VAL A 144 -0.15 -25.27 14.05
N HIS A 145 0.55 -26.24 13.48
CA HIS A 145 1.87 -26.66 13.97
C HIS A 145 2.83 -25.47 14.06
N ASN A 146 3.57 -25.38 15.16
CA ASN A 146 4.47 -24.28 15.52
C ASN A 146 3.81 -22.91 15.79
N CYS A 147 2.50 -22.79 15.70
CA CYS A 147 1.79 -21.54 15.95
C CYS A 147 1.06 -21.55 17.29
N LEU A 148 0.90 -20.40 17.91
CA LEU A 148 -0.02 -20.22 19.04
C LEU A 148 -1.44 -20.56 18.60
N ALA A 149 -2.28 -21.08 19.53
CA ALA A 149 -3.71 -21.24 19.27
C ALA A 149 -4.35 -19.89 18.89
N SER A 150 -5.44 -19.93 18.10
CA SER A 150 -6.04 -18.71 17.52
C SER A 150 -6.33 -17.63 18.56
N ASP A 151 -6.95 -18.00 19.68
CA ASP A 151 -7.30 -17.03 20.74
C ASP A 151 -6.06 -16.46 21.44
N GLN A 152 -5.02 -17.29 21.61
CA GLN A 152 -3.76 -16.85 22.20
C GLN A 152 -3.02 -15.89 21.25
N LEU A 153 -2.94 -16.23 19.97
CA LEU A 153 -2.29 -15.37 18.96
C LEU A 153 -2.99 -14.02 18.88
N PHE A 154 -4.31 -14.01 18.77
CA PHE A 154 -5.07 -12.75 18.68
C PHE A 154 -4.94 -11.90 19.94
N ALA A 155 -4.95 -12.51 21.13
CA ALA A 155 -4.74 -11.80 22.39
C ALA A 155 -3.32 -11.17 22.50
N GLN A 156 -2.29 -11.83 21.94
CA GLN A 156 -0.91 -11.32 21.95
C GLN A 156 -0.70 -10.15 20.97
N ILE A 157 -1.43 -10.14 19.86
CA ILE A 157 -1.26 -9.09 18.84
C ILE A 157 -2.29 -7.95 18.95
N GLU A 158 -3.34 -8.09 19.77
CA GLU A 158 -4.33 -7.02 20.00
C GLU A 158 -3.65 -5.73 20.47
N ILE A 159 -4.05 -4.59 19.90
CA ILE A 159 -3.61 -3.25 20.32
C ILE A 159 -4.78 -2.56 21.01
N SER A 160 -4.60 -2.20 22.29
CA SER A 160 -5.62 -1.54 23.09
C SER A 160 -5.16 -0.16 23.54
N LYS A 161 -6.02 0.88 23.34
CA LYS A 161 -5.72 2.24 23.75
C LYS A 161 -6.96 2.89 24.36
N SER A 162 -6.76 3.67 25.43
CA SER A 162 -7.79 4.48 26.09
C SER A 162 -7.94 5.90 25.49
N SER A 163 -7.05 6.26 24.57
CA SER A 163 -7.08 7.52 23.83
C SER A 163 -7.53 7.31 22.39
N PRO A 164 -8.12 8.32 21.72
CA PRO A 164 -8.51 8.23 20.32
C PRO A 164 -7.34 7.93 19.39
N PHE A 165 -7.52 7.01 18.44
CA PHE A 165 -6.59 6.72 17.38
C PHE A 165 -7.31 6.44 16.06
N PRO A 166 -6.68 6.72 14.89
CA PRO A 166 -7.23 6.41 13.59
C PRO A 166 -7.03 4.93 13.25
N PHE A 167 -7.85 4.41 12.34
CA PHE A 167 -7.79 3.03 11.86
C PHE A 167 -8.21 2.92 10.39
N VAL A 168 -7.78 1.83 9.72
CA VAL A 168 -8.18 1.48 8.35
C VAL A 168 -8.24 -0.04 8.16
N PHE A 169 -9.26 -0.52 7.43
CA PHE A 169 -9.43 -1.91 7.01
C PHE A 169 -9.83 -1.96 5.53
N GLY A 170 -9.35 -2.95 4.79
CA GLY A 170 -9.77 -3.24 3.41
C GLY A 170 -10.66 -4.46 3.33
N ASP A 171 -11.59 -4.49 2.37
CA ASP A 171 -12.43 -5.66 2.08
C ASP A 171 -11.80 -6.62 1.05
N ASN A 172 -10.66 -6.26 0.48
CA ASN A 172 -9.96 -6.99 -0.59
C ASN A 172 -10.79 -7.15 -1.89
N GLN A 173 -11.78 -6.30 -2.10
CA GLN A 173 -12.55 -6.17 -3.34
C GLN A 173 -12.28 -4.78 -3.95
N ASP A 174 -13.04 -3.79 -3.52
CA ASP A 174 -12.92 -2.41 -4.00
C ASP A 174 -13.24 -1.39 -2.90
N GLY A 175 -13.44 -1.86 -1.65
CA GLY A 175 -13.85 -1.04 -0.52
C GLY A 175 -12.86 -1.07 0.65
N TYR A 176 -12.90 0.02 1.42
CA TYR A 176 -12.16 0.15 2.67
C TYR A 176 -12.97 0.92 3.71
N TYR A 177 -12.73 0.63 4.98
CA TYR A 177 -13.35 1.31 6.12
C TYR A 177 -12.28 2.06 6.90
N GLU A 178 -12.43 3.36 7.01
CA GLU A 178 -11.51 4.23 7.75
C GLU A 178 -12.26 5.09 8.76
N GLY A 179 -11.61 5.47 9.84
CA GLY A 179 -12.19 6.36 10.84
C GLY A 179 -11.30 6.57 12.05
N LYS A 180 -11.90 7.08 13.11
CA LYS A 180 -11.24 7.34 14.38
C LYS A 180 -12.04 6.79 15.55
N THR A 181 -11.36 6.27 16.55
CA THR A 181 -11.98 5.71 17.76
C THR A 181 -12.41 6.81 18.76
N HIS A 182 -13.20 6.46 19.78
CA HIS A 182 -13.64 7.33 20.87
C HIS A 182 -14.39 8.58 20.39
N THR A 183 -15.11 8.49 19.28
CA THR A 183 -15.91 9.57 18.72
C THR A 183 -17.06 9.01 17.92
N PHE A 184 -18.09 9.83 17.67
CA PHE A 184 -19.08 9.58 16.63
C PHE A 184 -18.81 10.42 15.38
N ALA A 185 -18.19 11.59 15.53
CA ALA A 185 -17.76 12.39 14.39
C ALA A 185 -16.55 11.75 13.71
N ASN A 186 -16.64 11.46 12.41
CA ASN A 186 -15.62 10.74 11.65
C ASN A 186 -15.23 9.36 12.25
N ALA A 187 -16.20 8.70 12.88
CA ALA A 187 -16.01 7.41 13.54
C ALA A 187 -15.90 6.23 12.57
N GLY A 188 -16.14 6.45 11.30
CA GLY A 188 -15.93 5.48 10.23
C GLY A 188 -16.74 5.78 8.99
N LYS A 189 -16.18 5.41 7.84
CA LYS A 189 -16.87 5.37 6.55
C LYS A 189 -16.40 4.17 5.77
N TYR A 190 -17.32 3.33 5.33
CA TYR A 190 -17.08 2.26 4.37
C TYR A 190 -17.25 2.82 2.96
N ARG A 191 -16.13 3.00 2.29
CA ARG A 191 -16.05 3.57 0.95
C ARG A 191 -15.89 2.45 -0.07
N HIS A 192 -16.67 2.54 -1.13
CA HIS A 192 -16.51 1.77 -2.37
C HIS A 192 -16.07 2.73 -3.46
N SER A 193 -15.40 2.26 -4.49
CA SER A 193 -14.92 2.98 -5.67
C SER A 193 -15.17 4.49 -5.70
N GLN A 194 -16.42 4.93 -5.62
CA GLN A 194 -16.81 6.33 -5.80
C GLN A 194 -17.81 6.87 -4.77
N GLY A 195 -18.15 6.09 -3.75
CA GLY A 195 -19.13 6.51 -2.76
C GLY A 195 -19.02 5.79 -1.42
N TRP A 196 -19.90 6.12 -0.50
CA TRP A 196 -20.03 5.42 0.75
C TRP A 196 -21.52 5.28 1.13
N TYR A 197 -21.86 4.16 1.74
CA TYR A 197 -23.23 3.84 2.17
C TYR A 197 -23.35 3.54 3.65
N LEU A 198 -22.28 3.13 4.29
CA LEU A 198 -22.19 2.84 5.71
C LEU A 198 -21.14 3.74 6.34
N GLY A 199 -21.56 4.52 7.36
CA GLY A 199 -20.68 5.25 8.26
C GLY A 199 -20.39 4.45 9.52
N THR A 200 -20.49 5.11 10.66
CA THR A 200 -20.41 4.45 11.98
C THR A 200 -21.76 3.81 12.34
N PHE A 201 -21.90 3.35 13.57
CA PHE A 201 -23.16 2.87 14.13
C PHE A 201 -23.27 3.22 15.61
N ALA A 202 -24.49 3.26 16.09
CA ALA A 202 -24.79 3.31 17.52
C ALA A 202 -25.28 1.94 18.00
N SER A 203 -24.84 1.52 19.18
CA SER A 203 -25.29 0.31 19.86
C SER A 203 -26.02 0.66 21.17
N PHE A 204 -27.02 -0.12 21.52
CA PHE A 204 -27.86 0.10 22.69
C PHE A 204 -28.00 -1.15 23.54
N ILE A 205 -28.05 -0.96 24.86
CA ILE A 205 -28.33 -1.99 25.86
C ILE A 205 -29.51 -1.55 26.71
N ASP A 206 -30.61 -2.32 26.74
CA ASP A 206 -31.85 -1.97 27.40
C ASP A 206 -32.30 -0.52 27.07
N GLY A 207 -32.20 -0.10 25.83
CA GLY A 207 -32.55 1.22 25.30
C GLY A 207 -31.57 2.35 25.65
N LYS A 208 -30.44 2.07 26.29
CA LYS A 208 -29.38 3.07 26.55
C LYS A 208 -28.26 2.93 25.55
N ILE A 209 -27.85 4.08 24.95
CA ILE A 209 -26.75 4.13 24.00
C ILE A 209 -25.40 3.86 24.67
N ASN A 210 -24.56 3.06 24.03
CA ASN A 210 -23.15 2.98 24.33
C ASN A 210 -22.44 4.21 23.75
N ASP A 211 -22.01 5.12 24.60
CA ASP A 211 -21.35 6.36 24.18
C ASP A 211 -19.87 6.10 23.86
N LYS A 212 -19.53 6.07 22.56
CA LYS A 212 -18.16 5.82 22.09
C LYS A 212 -17.14 6.80 22.65
N THR A 213 -17.56 8.04 22.98
CA THR A 213 -16.66 9.04 23.58
C THR A 213 -16.28 8.72 25.04
N LYS A 214 -17.00 7.78 25.66
CA LYS A 214 -16.77 7.27 27.01
C LYS A 214 -16.35 5.82 27.08
N ALA A 215 -15.93 5.24 25.94
CA ALA A 215 -15.37 3.91 25.95
C ALA A 215 -14.15 3.84 26.87
N LEU A 216 -14.03 2.76 27.65
CA LEU A 216 -12.88 2.52 28.53
C LEU A 216 -11.59 2.38 27.73
N ASP A 217 -11.66 1.63 26.63
CA ASP A 217 -10.64 1.51 25.61
C ASP A 217 -11.28 1.16 24.27
N ALA A 218 -10.50 1.36 23.20
CA ALA A 218 -10.76 0.80 21.90
C ALA A 218 -9.64 -0.20 21.56
N ARG A 219 -10.02 -1.32 20.95
CA ARG A 219 -9.14 -2.43 20.61
C ARG A 219 -9.11 -2.66 19.12
N LEU A 220 -7.93 -2.48 18.55
CA LEU A 220 -7.67 -2.89 17.20
C LEU A 220 -7.34 -4.38 17.23
N GLN A 221 -8.25 -5.18 16.69
CA GLN A 221 -8.12 -6.64 16.57
C GLN A 221 -7.78 -7.01 15.13
N ALA A 222 -7.13 -8.14 14.92
CA ALA A 222 -6.78 -8.61 13.57
C ALA A 222 -7.98 -8.74 12.62
N TYR A 223 -9.19 -8.79 13.15
CA TYR A 223 -10.44 -9.01 12.42
C TYR A 223 -11.49 -7.91 12.62
N GLY A 224 -11.16 -6.79 13.31
CA GLY A 224 -12.08 -5.68 13.51
C GLY A 224 -11.65 -4.69 14.57
N LEU A 225 -12.54 -3.74 14.84
CA LEU A 225 -12.37 -2.69 15.84
C LEU A 225 -13.45 -2.81 16.90
N GLU A 226 -13.05 -2.93 18.17
CA GLU A 226 -13.94 -3.05 19.32
C GLU A 226 -13.81 -1.84 20.25
N HIS A 227 -14.95 -1.28 20.71
CA HIS A 227 -14.99 -0.35 21.83
C HIS A 227 -15.54 -1.07 23.06
N ARG A 228 -14.88 -0.96 24.20
CA ARG A 228 -15.30 -1.56 25.47
C ARG A 228 -15.87 -0.53 26.43
N TYR A 229 -16.93 -0.94 27.09
CA TYR A 229 -17.62 -0.21 28.16
C TYR A 229 -17.62 -1.05 29.45
N GLU A 230 -18.17 -0.56 30.57
CA GLU A 230 -18.15 -1.27 31.86
C GLU A 230 -18.77 -2.67 31.81
N SER A 231 -19.86 -2.86 31.09
CA SER A 231 -20.59 -4.14 31.02
C SER A 231 -20.92 -4.60 29.62
N SER A 232 -20.36 -3.94 28.63
CA SER A 232 -20.67 -4.20 27.21
C SER A 232 -19.48 -3.88 26.30
N ALA A 233 -19.62 -4.29 25.04
CA ALA A 233 -18.72 -3.90 23.95
C ALA A 233 -19.51 -3.75 22.66
N ASP A 234 -19.02 -2.94 21.74
CA ASP A 234 -19.45 -2.94 20.36
C ASP A 234 -18.27 -3.15 19.41
N ARG A 235 -18.51 -3.81 18.27
CA ARG A 235 -17.46 -4.15 17.30
C ARG A 235 -17.93 -3.90 15.89
N PHE A 236 -17.01 -3.34 15.08
CA PHE A 236 -17.07 -3.33 13.62
C PHE A 236 -16.14 -4.39 13.04
N THR A 237 -16.63 -5.21 12.12
CA THR A 237 -15.81 -6.18 11.37
C THR A 237 -16.06 -6.00 9.89
N LEU A 238 -15.00 -5.79 9.10
CA LEU A 238 -15.05 -5.83 7.65
C LEU A 238 -14.62 -7.22 7.17
N ILE A 239 -15.42 -7.83 6.29
CA ILE A 239 -15.18 -9.20 5.82
C ILE A 239 -14.23 -9.15 4.62
N SER A 240 -13.10 -9.83 4.74
CA SER A 240 -12.13 -9.95 3.64
C SER A 240 -12.70 -10.76 2.46
N GLY A 241 -12.50 -10.28 1.25
CA GLY A 241 -12.95 -10.93 0.02
C GLY A 241 -14.42 -10.71 -0.31
N GLN A 242 -15.14 -9.89 0.46
CA GLN A 242 -16.57 -9.64 0.25
C GLN A 242 -16.95 -8.19 0.62
N ARG A 243 -17.86 -7.59 -0.11
CA ARG A 243 -18.47 -6.30 0.25
C ARG A 243 -19.49 -6.51 1.39
N THR A 244 -19.01 -6.90 2.56
CA THR A 244 -19.85 -7.20 3.73
C THR A 244 -19.22 -6.65 5.01
N ALA A 245 -20.02 -5.90 5.78
CA ALA A 245 -19.67 -5.43 7.11
C ALA A 245 -20.55 -6.10 8.17
N CYS A 246 -19.99 -6.34 9.34
CA CYS A 246 -20.74 -6.81 10.51
C CYS A 246 -20.62 -5.80 11.65
N LEU A 247 -21.76 -5.41 12.19
CA LEU A 247 -21.91 -4.57 13.38
C LEU A 247 -22.34 -5.46 14.54
N SER A 248 -21.58 -5.48 15.62
CA SER A 248 -21.84 -6.35 16.75
C SER A 248 -22.02 -5.55 18.03
N VAL A 249 -22.93 -5.98 18.90
CA VAL A 249 -23.04 -5.50 20.28
C VAL A 249 -23.04 -6.69 21.23
N GLN A 250 -22.29 -6.59 22.32
CA GLN A 250 -22.14 -7.61 23.33
C GLN A 250 -22.45 -7.07 24.72
N SER A 251 -23.04 -7.90 25.58
CA SER A 251 -23.30 -7.62 26.98
C SER A 251 -22.87 -8.79 27.86
N HIS A 252 -22.36 -8.52 29.06
CA HIS A 252 -21.97 -9.54 30.03
C HIS A 252 -23.14 -10.39 30.52
N GLN A 253 -24.36 -9.88 30.41
CA GLN A 253 -25.60 -10.56 30.80
C GLN A 253 -26.61 -10.46 29.67
N PRO A 254 -27.56 -11.40 29.54
CA PRO A 254 -28.63 -11.29 28.55
C PRO A 254 -29.42 -10.00 28.71
N LYS A 255 -29.49 -9.20 27.64
CA LYS A 255 -30.09 -7.87 27.57
C LYS A 255 -30.84 -7.67 26.26
N ALA A 256 -31.76 -6.71 26.22
CA ALA A 256 -32.31 -6.21 24.97
C ALA A 256 -31.22 -5.41 24.23
N LEU A 257 -30.78 -5.95 23.07
CA LEU A 257 -29.70 -5.38 22.30
C LEU A 257 -30.25 -4.72 21.02
N SER A 258 -29.68 -3.57 20.66
CA SER A 258 -30.08 -2.87 19.44
C SER A 258 -28.89 -2.24 18.72
N ILE A 259 -28.97 -2.15 17.39
CA ILE A 259 -28.00 -1.51 16.53
C ILE A 259 -28.70 -0.52 15.60
N VAL A 260 -28.13 0.65 15.45
CA VAL A 260 -28.55 1.67 14.49
C VAL A 260 -27.35 1.99 13.59
N PRO A 261 -27.30 1.49 12.35
CA PRO A 261 -26.25 1.84 11.41
C PRO A 261 -26.44 3.27 10.89
N GLU A 262 -25.34 3.98 10.69
CA GLU A 262 -25.33 5.22 9.91
C GLU A 262 -25.33 4.87 8.42
N LEU A 263 -26.49 4.93 7.78
CA LEU A 263 -26.67 4.63 6.37
C LEU A 263 -26.78 5.92 5.56
N ASN A 264 -25.94 6.07 4.55
CA ASN A 264 -25.98 7.15 3.56
C ASN A 264 -26.77 6.68 2.32
N ILE A 265 -28.05 6.42 2.54
CA ILE A 265 -29.01 6.06 1.48
C ILE A 265 -30.16 7.06 1.51
N ALA A 266 -30.75 7.38 0.39
CA ALA A 266 -31.96 8.20 0.35
C ALA A 266 -33.15 7.34 0.75
N PHE A 267 -33.43 7.21 2.07
CA PHE A 267 -34.47 6.31 2.59
C PHE A 267 -35.82 6.49 1.89
N ASN A 268 -36.26 7.74 1.68
CA ASN A 268 -37.54 8.05 1.07
C ASN A 268 -37.62 7.77 -0.45
N GLN A 269 -36.49 7.60 -1.11
CA GLN A 269 -36.37 7.33 -2.54
C GLN A 269 -35.95 5.90 -2.84
N SER A 270 -35.39 5.19 -1.85
CA SER A 270 -34.98 3.81 -1.97
C SER A 270 -36.18 2.86 -1.89
N GLU A 271 -36.26 1.90 -2.81
CA GLU A 271 -37.17 0.79 -2.70
C GLU A 271 -36.75 -0.12 -1.53
N ILE A 272 -37.69 -0.53 -0.70
CA ILE A 272 -37.47 -1.52 0.33
C ILE A 272 -38.27 -2.78 0.06
N SER A 273 -37.64 -3.92 0.30
CA SER A 273 -38.28 -5.22 0.22
C SER A 273 -37.76 -6.14 1.33
N THR A 274 -38.52 -7.16 1.62
CA THR A 274 -38.19 -8.15 2.65
C THR A 274 -37.78 -9.48 2.01
N PHE A 275 -36.92 -10.22 2.70
CA PHE A 275 -36.63 -11.62 2.42
C PHE A 275 -36.71 -12.43 3.72
N LYS A 276 -36.59 -13.75 3.65
CA LYS A 276 -36.82 -14.63 4.79
C LYS A 276 -36.10 -14.23 6.09
N HIS A 277 -34.88 -13.70 5.97
CA HIS A 277 -34.02 -13.40 7.13
C HIS A 277 -33.66 -11.92 7.28
N GLY A 278 -34.32 -11.02 6.55
CA GLY A 278 -33.98 -9.61 6.63
C GLY A 278 -34.68 -8.71 5.61
N ILE A 279 -34.06 -7.58 5.33
CA ILE A 279 -34.55 -6.55 4.44
C ILE A 279 -33.52 -6.18 3.38
N VAL A 280 -33.96 -5.62 2.25
CA VAL A 280 -33.07 -5.08 1.20
C VAL A 280 -33.51 -3.67 0.84
N TYR A 281 -32.57 -2.73 0.91
CA TYR A 281 -32.69 -1.44 0.26
C TYR A 281 -32.16 -1.51 -1.17
N SER A 282 -32.95 -1.01 -2.12
CA SER A 282 -32.54 -0.85 -3.52
C SER A 282 -32.54 0.63 -3.84
N LEU A 283 -31.34 1.18 -4.04
CA LEU A 283 -31.15 2.60 -4.34
C LEU A 283 -31.51 2.86 -5.81
N PRO A 284 -32.17 3.99 -6.14
CA PRO A 284 -32.35 4.38 -7.52
C PRO A 284 -31.01 4.51 -8.24
N ALA A 285 -30.92 4.01 -9.46
CA ALA A 285 -29.70 4.13 -10.27
C ALA A 285 -29.28 5.60 -10.47
N SER A 286 -30.25 6.52 -10.52
CA SER A 286 -30.00 7.96 -10.60
C SER A 286 -29.30 8.57 -9.39
N LEU A 287 -29.30 7.87 -8.23
CA LEU A 287 -28.67 8.30 -6.98
C LEU A 287 -27.39 7.51 -6.66
N CYS A 288 -27.02 6.52 -7.49
CA CYS A 288 -25.81 5.73 -7.31
C CYS A 288 -24.73 6.24 -8.27
N PRO A 289 -23.49 6.49 -7.77
CA PRO A 289 -22.34 6.67 -8.63
C PRO A 289 -22.11 5.44 -9.51
N ASP A 290 -21.56 5.64 -10.71
CA ASP A 290 -21.23 4.54 -11.60
C ASP A 290 -20.24 3.56 -10.93
N GLY A 291 -20.51 2.26 -11.01
CA GLY A 291 -19.70 1.19 -10.40
C GLY A 291 -19.96 0.96 -8.90
N ALA A 292 -20.81 1.76 -8.25
CA ALA A 292 -21.16 1.56 -6.85
C ALA A 292 -22.27 0.51 -6.67
N PRO A 293 -22.28 -0.27 -5.57
CA PRO A 293 -23.38 -1.20 -5.28
C PRO A 293 -24.72 -0.47 -5.14
N GLN A 294 -25.77 -1.01 -5.74
CA GLN A 294 -27.11 -0.43 -5.70
C GLN A 294 -28.04 -1.06 -4.65
N HIS A 295 -27.65 -2.21 -4.11
CA HIS A 295 -28.48 -2.98 -3.20
C HIS A 295 -27.76 -3.26 -1.90
N ILE A 296 -28.44 -3.04 -0.77
CA ILE A 296 -27.94 -3.29 0.57
C ILE A 296 -28.88 -4.26 1.27
N ALA A 297 -28.48 -5.52 1.41
CA ALA A 297 -29.20 -6.50 2.20
C ALA A 297 -28.73 -6.45 3.66
N ILE A 298 -29.67 -6.45 4.60
CA ILE A 298 -29.41 -6.38 6.04
C ILE A 298 -30.09 -7.55 6.72
N THR A 299 -29.30 -8.27 7.51
CA THR A 299 -29.75 -9.46 8.26
C THR A 299 -29.08 -9.51 9.63
N ALA A 300 -29.53 -10.41 10.53
CA ALA A 300 -28.96 -10.57 11.85
C ALA A 300 -28.85 -12.04 12.23
N ASN A 301 -27.90 -12.36 13.15
CA ASN A 301 -27.69 -13.73 13.66
C ASN A 301 -28.75 -14.19 14.69
N LYS A 302 -29.69 -13.31 15.06
CA LYS A 302 -30.75 -13.58 16.05
C LYS A 302 -32.09 -13.12 15.52
N PRO A 303 -33.21 -13.66 16.04
CA PRO A 303 -34.55 -13.11 15.80
C PRO A 303 -34.60 -11.61 16.15
N CYS A 304 -35.14 -10.79 15.27
CA CYS A 304 -35.06 -9.34 15.39
C CYS A 304 -36.20 -8.62 14.69
N THR A 305 -36.36 -7.34 14.99
CA THR A 305 -37.20 -6.42 14.25
C THR A 305 -36.35 -5.36 13.55
N PHE A 306 -36.76 -4.99 12.35
CA PHE A 306 -36.25 -3.89 11.56
C PHE A 306 -37.32 -2.78 11.56
N ASN A 307 -37.02 -1.65 12.16
CA ASN A 307 -37.95 -0.53 12.30
C ASN A 307 -37.33 0.75 11.73
N GLU A 308 -37.94 1.30 10.70
CA GLU A 308 -37.67 2.69 10.32
C GLU A 308 -38.42 3.63 11.24
N VAL A 309 -37.71 4.59 11.83
CA VAL A 309 -38.29 5.57 12.77
C VAL A 309 -37.91 6.98 12.34
N SER A 310 -38.77 7.95 12.68
CA SER A 310 -38.46 9.36 12.46
C SER A 310 -37.34 9.83 13.40
N PHE A 311 -36.45 10.63 12.88
CA PHE A 311 -35.36 11.23 13.63
C PHE A 311 -35.84 12.08 14.82
N SER A 312 -36.96 12.78 14.65
CA SER A 312 -37.59 13.61 15.70
C SER A 312 -37.92 12.84 16.97
N ASP A 313 -38.10 11.51 16.86
CA ASP A 313 -38.48 10.66 17.99
C ASP A 313 -37.24 10.16 18.79
N HIS A 314 -36.02 10.40 18.27
CA HIS A 314 -34.76 9.99 18.88
C HIS A 314 -33.69 11.09 18.83
N PRO A 315 -33.91 12.21 19.55
CA PRO A 315 -33.00 13.38 19.52
C PRO A 315 -31.59 13.06 20.08
N GLU A 316 -31.44 12.00 20.88
CA GLU A 316 -30.14 11.51 21.35
C GLU A 316 -29.22 11.02 20.23
N LEU A 317 -29.78 10.63 19.08
CA LEU A 317 -29.02 10.20 17.91
C LEU A 317 -28.54 11.36 17.04
N ASP A 318 -29.16 12.51 17.14
CA ASP A 318 -28.86 13.68 16.34
C ASP A 318 -27.44 14.21 16.53
N SER A 319 -26.97 14.16 17.76
CA SER A 319 -25.59 14.54 18.10
C SER A 319 -24.55 13.45 17.85
N THR A 320 -24.99 12.20 17.57
CA THR A 320 -24.11 11.02 17.48
C THR A 320 -23.96 10.49 16.07
N LEU A 321 -25.04 10.51 15.27
CA LEU A 321 -25.06 10.01 13.90
C LEU A 321 -25.38 11.16 12.94
N HIS A 322 -24.36 11.69 12.28
CA HIS A 322 -24.48 12.76 11.29
C HIS A 322 -25.00 12.22 9.97
N LEU A 323 -26.33 12.02 9.85
CA LEU A 323 -26.91 11.58 8.59
C LEU A 323 -27.13 12.74 7.64
N SER A 324 -26.83 12.50 6.38
CA SER A 324 -27.13 13.40 5.28
C SER A 324 -28.62 13.37 4.96
N GLY A 325 -29.34 14.44 5.26
CA GLY A 325 -30.57 14.83 4.57
C GLY A 325 -31.85 14.08 4.88
N ASP A 326 -31.87 12.86 5.35
CA ASP A 326 -33.06 12.07 5.64
C ASP A 326 -33.37 12.00 7.13
N ASN A 327 -34.60 12.32 7.49
CA ASN A 327 -35.09 12.26 8.87
C ASN A 327 -35.48 10.83 9.33
N VAL A 328 -34.92 9.79 8.70
CA VAL A 328 -35.26 8.39 8.97
C VAL A 328 -34.04 7.63 9.45
N LYS A 329 -34.22 6.78 10.45
CA LYS A 329 -33.20 5.86 10.98
C LYS A 329 -33.73 4.43 10.96
N LEU A 330 -32.83 3.47 10.72
CA LEU A 330 -33.14 2.05 10.83
C LEU A 330 -32.70 1.52 12.19
N PHE A 331 -33.65 1.19 13.07
CA PHE A 331 -33.40 0.48 14.32
C PHE A 331 -33.54 -1.02 14.08
N ILE A 332 -32.56 -1.77 14.55
CA ILE A 332 -32.53 -3.23 14.48
C ILE A 332 -32.46 -3.75 15.92
N HIS A 333 -33.54 -4.39 16.40
CA HIS A 333 -33.67 -4.83 17.79
C HIS A 333 -33.70 -6.34 17.89
N SER A 334 -32.96 -6.93 18.85
CA SER A 334 -33.13 -8.33 19.19
C SER A 334 -34.53 -8.58 19.82
N LEU A 335 -35.22 -9.62 19.40
CA LEU A 335 -36.55 -9.97 19.99
C LEU A 335 -36.45 -10.52 21.42
N ASN A 336 -35.32 -11.13 21.75
CA ASN A 336 -35.04 -11.71 23.04
C ASN A 336 -33.87 -11.00 23.70
N ASN A 337 -33.74 -11.20 25.04
CA ASN A 337 -32.52 -10.82 25.73
C ASN A 337 -31.37 -11.71 25.30
N GLU A 338 -30.31 -11.10 24.77
CA GLU A 338 -29.16 -11.78 24.20
C GLU A 338 -27.87 -11.27 24.87
N THR A 339 -26.82 -12.07 24.84
CA THR A 339 -25.46 -11.64 25.22
C THR A 339 -24.65 -11.14 24.04
N GLN A 340 -25.07 -11.46 22.81
CA GLN A 340 -24.45 -11.01 21.57
C GLN A 340 -25.50 -10.88 20.48
N PHE A 341 -25.38 -9.79 19.71
CA PHE A 341 -26.25 -9.50 18.58
C PHE A 341 -25.40 -8.94 17.43
N ASP A 342 -25.35 -9.67 16.31
CA ASP A 342 -24.57 -9.35 15.12
C ASP A 342 -25.52 -9.02 13.96
N VAL A 343 -25.28 -7.87 13.33
CA VAL A 343 -26.02 -7.38 12.16
C VAL A 343 -25.07 -7.30 10.97
N TYR A 344 -25.40 -7.96 9.90
CA TYR A 344 -24.65 -7.97 8.64
C TYR A 344 -25.28 -7.02 7.62
N LEU A 345 -24.41 -6.21 6.99
CA LEU A 345 -24.77 -5.34 5.86
C LEU A 345 -23.98 -5.83 4.63
N CYS A 346 -24.70 -6.25 3.61
CA CYS A 346 -24.14 -6.86 2.41
C CYS A 346 -24.47 -6.00 1.18
N PHE A 347 -23.43 -5.56 0.48
CA PHE A 347 -23.52 -4.61 -0.61
C PHE A 347 -23.29 -5.32 -1.95
N ALA A 348 -24.19 -5.13 -2.93
CA ALA A 348 -24.05 -5.74 -4.25
C ALA A 348 -24.72 -4.92 -5.36
N GLU A 349 -24.34 -5.18 -6.59
CA GLU A 349 -24.88 -4.57 -7.79
C GLU A 349 -26.28 -5.09 -8.14
N SER A 350 -26.66 -6.27 -7.65
CA SER A 350 -27.98 -6.83 -7.82
C SER A 350 -28.63 -7.24 -6.52
N LYS A 351 -29.97 -7.13 -6.44
CA LYS A 351 -30.77 -7.51 -5.28
C LYS A 351 -30.56 -8.98 -4.88
N SER A 352 -30.51 -9.88 -5.87
CA SER A 352 -30.30 -11.31 -5.60
C SER A 352 -28.91 -11.60 -5.05
N ALA A 353 -27.88 -10.92 -5.53
CA ALA A 353 -26.51 -11.06 -4.99
C ALA A 353 -26.42 -10.52 -3.56
N ALA A 354 -27.03 -9.37 -3.26
CA ALA A 354 -27.05 -8.84 -1.90
C ALA A 354 -27.75 -9.79 -0.91
N ILE A 355 -28.90 -10.35 -1.29
CA ILE A 355 -29.62 -11.35 -0.47
C ILE A 355 -28.77 -12.60 -0.28
N HIS A 356 -28.14 -13.11 -1.34
CA HIS A 356 -27.28 -14.29 -1.25
C HIS A 356 -26.10 -14.09 -0.28
N LEU A 357 -25.44 -12.95 -0.33
CA LEU A 357 -24.38 -12.60 0.63
C LEU A 357 -24.91 -12.56 2.08
N ALA A 358 -26.12 -12.00 2.29
CA ALA A 358 -26.73 -11.92 3.61
C ALA A 358 -27.11 -13.29 4.17
N GLU A 359 -27.66 -14.17 3.34
CA GLU A 359 -27.97 -15.57 3.74
C GLU A 359 -26.68 -16.34 4.05
N GLN A 360 -25.67 -16.22 3.20
CA GLN A 360 -24.36 -16.83 3.42
C GLN A 360 -23.70 -16.34 4.73
N ALA A 361 -23.87 -15.06 5.08
CA ALA A 361 -23.30 -14.50 6.30
C ALA A 361 -23.81 -15.20 7.57
N ILE A 362 -25.08 -15.55 7.60
CA ILE A 362 -25.70 -16.29 8.71
C ILE A 362 -25.32 -17.77 8.66
N ASP A 363 -25.50 -18.43 7.53
CA ASP A 363 -25.31 -19.88 7.38
C ASP A 363 -23.87 -20.31 7.64
N SER A 364 -22.91 -19.45 7.34
CA SER A 364 -21.49 -19.74 7.49
C SER A 364 -20.85 -19.23 8.77
N ASP A 365 -21.56 -18.48 9.63
CA ASP A 365 -20.97 -17.73 10.74
C ASP A 365 -19.79 -16.87 10.25
N LEU A 366 -20.09 -15.93 9.36
CA LEU A 366 -19.12 -15.27 8.51
C LEU A 366 -18.05 -14.50 9.29
N VAL A 367 -18.38 -13.94 10.47
CA VAL A 367 -17.41 -13.25 11.34
C VAL A 367 -16.33 -14.23 11.81
N ASN A 368 -16.72 -15.40 12.33
CA ASN A 368 -15.76 -16.40 12.76
C ASN A 368 -15.05 -17.07 11.59
N LEU A 369 -15.70 -17.23 10.45
CA LEU A 369 -15.03 -17.71 9.23
C LEU A 369 -13.91 -16.75 8.82
N ASN A 370 -14.18 -15.44 8.78
CA ASN A 370 -13.19 -14.40 8.50
C ASN A 370 -12.05 -14.42 9.54
N ARG A 371 -12.39 -14.44 10.83
CA ARG A 371 -11.42 -14.50 11.93
C ARG A 371 -10.48 -15.70 11.79
N TYR A 372 -10.99 -16.88 11.49
CA TYR A 372 -10.17 -18.09 11.37
C TYR A 372 -9.39 -18.14 10.05
N SER A 373 -9.89 -17.53 8.98
CA SER A 373 -9.12 -17.32 7.75
C SER A 373 -7.90 -16.43 8.00
N ILE A 374 -8.06 -15.34 8.77
CA ILE A 374 -6.95 -14.47 9.19
C ILE A 374 -5.94 -15.25 10.07
N TYR A 375 -6.40 -16.09 10.99
CA TYR A 375 -5.53 -16.97 11.77
C TYR A 375 -4.68 -17.86 10.88
N HIS A 376 -5.29 -18.55 9.92
CA HIS A 376 -4.57 -19.41 8.97
C HIS A 376 -3.60 -18.61 8.09
N PHE A 377 -3.97 -17.41 7.66
CA PHE A 377 -3.07 -16.51 6.94
C PHE A 377 -1.83 -16.15 7.78
N LEU A 378 -2.01 -15.78 9.05
CA LEU A 378 -0.91 -15.48 9.96
C LEU A 378 -0.01 -16.68 10.24
N CYS A 379 -0.59 -17.89 10.33
CA CYS A 379 0.16 -19.13 10.56
C CYS A 379 0.87 -19.65 9.31
N LYS A 380 0.43 -19.30 8.11
CA LYS A 380 1.06 -19.72 6.85
C LYS A 380 2.48 -19.16 6.67
N ASN A 381 2.70 -17.94 7.13
CA ASN A 381 4.02 -17.36 7.33
C ASN A 381 4.11 -16.92 8.79
N TYR A 382 4.81 -17.64 9.62
CA TYR A 382 4.85 -17.41 11.05
C TYR A 382 6.28 -17.15 11.52
N LEU A 383 6.46 -16.12 12.33
CA LEU A 383 7.69 -15.88 13.06
C LEU A 383 7.32 -15.44 14.48
N TRP A 384 7.84 -16.16 15.47
CA TRP A 384 7.64 -15.86 16.88
C TRP A 384 8.95 -15.96 17.63
N THR A 385 9.52 -14.80 17.94
CA THR A 385 10.80 -14.65 18.63
C THR A 385 10.58 -14.44 20.14
N ASN A 386 11.66 -14.36 20.90
CA ASN A 386 11.61 -13.93 22.30
C ASN A 386 11.27 -12.44 22.50
N ASP A 387 11.11 -11.64 21.45
CA ASP A 387 10.72 -10.22 21.50
C ASP A 387 9.25 -10.06 21.08
N ILE A 388 8.35 -9.98 22.06
CA ILE A 388 6.90 -9.93 21.85
C ILE A 388 6.49 -8.65 21.09
N GLU A 389 7.12 -7.52 21.35
CA GLU A 389 6.80 -6.25 20.68
C GLU A 389 7.13 -6.32 19.18
N TYR A 390 8.27 -6.88 18.85
CA TYR A 390 8.64 -7.12 17.45
C TYR A 390 7.69 -8.11 16.77
N ASN A 391 7.34 -9.22 17.44
CA ASN A 391 6.39 -10.18 16.91
C ASN A 391 5.04 -9.52 16.59
N ARG A 392 4.51 -8.69 17.50
CA ARG A 392 3.28 -7.92 17.31
C ARG A 392 3.37 -7.02 16.09
N ALA A 393 4.45 -6.24 15.98
CA ALA A 393 4.67 -5.32 14.86
C ALA A 393 4.74 -6.03 13.50
N VAL A 394 5.46 -7.16 13.41
CA VAL A 394 5.55 -7.96 12.18
C VAL A 394 4.17 -8.55 11.78
N MET A 395 3.42 -9.07 12.76
CA MET A 395 2.07 -9.59 12.49
C MET A 395 1.13 -8.49 11.99
N TRP A 396 1.19 -7.29 12.58
CA TRP A 396 0.40 -6.15 12.13
C TRP A 396 0.84 -5.62 10.77
N ALA A 397 2.13 -5.55 10.47
CA ALA A 397 2.61 -5.16 9.14
C ALA A 397 2.06 -6.09 8.05
N ARG A 398 2.01 -7.39 8.31
CA ARG A 398 1.43 -8.38 7.40
C ARG A 398 -0.09 -8.23 7.26
N LEU A 399 -0.80 -7.95 8.36
CA LEU A 399 -2.25 -7.66 8.31
C LEU A 399 -2.53 -6.37 7.55
N ALA A 400 -1.76 -5.31 7.85
CA ALA A 400 -1.89 -4.02 7.18
C ALA A 400 -1.62 -4.12 5.68
N SER A 401 -0.63 -4.90 5.25
CA SER A 401 -0.35 -5.09 3.82
C SER A 401 -1.55 -5.68 3.06
N ARG A 402 -2.38 -6.50 3.73
CA ARG A 402 -3.60 -7.06 3.14
C ARG A 402 -4.68 -6.00 2.86
N THR A 403 -4.71 -4.92 3.64
CA THR A 403 -5.68 -3.83 3.48
C THR A 403 -5.66 -3.22 2.07
N PHE A 404 -4.51 -3.25 1.40
CA PHE A 404 -4.31 -2.62 0.09
C PHE A 404 -4.58 -3.53 -1.10
N VAL A 405 -4.68 -4.85 -0.90
CA VAL A 405 -5.02 -5.78 -1.98
C VAL A 405 -6.46 -5.55 -2.41
N ASN A 406 -6.66 -5.36 -3.71
CA ASN A 406 -7.97 -5.06 -4.27
C ASN A 406 -8.16 -5.71 -5.65
N HIS A 407 -9.41 -5.71 -6.13
CA HIS A 407 -9.80 -6.23 -7.44
C HIS A 407 -10.61 -5.18 -8.25
N GLU A 408 -10.44 -3.90 -7.93
CA GLU A 408 -11.22 -2.80 -8.54
C GLU A 408 -11.06 -2.74 -10.07
N PHE A 409 -9.84 -2.88 -10.56
CA PHE A 409 -9.49 -2.93 -11.99
C PHE A 409 -8.69 -4.18 -12.35
N GLY A 410 -9.13 -5.34 -11.87
CA GLY A 410 -8.35 -6.56 -11.79
C GLY A 410 -7.51 -6.58 -10.52
N ALA A 411 -6.79 -7.67 -10.28
CA ALA A 411 -5.98 -7.81 -9.09
C ALA A 411 -4.86 -6.75 -9.04
N GLY A 412 -4.73 -6.08 -7.89
CA GLY A 412 -3.76 -5.01 -7.69
C GLY A 412 -3.52 -4.71 -6.21
N ILE A 413 -2.60 -3.78 -5.97
CA ILE A 413 -2.31 -3.25 -4.64
C ILE A 413 -2.45 -1.73 -4.71
N TRP A 414 -3.38 -1.15 -3.92
CA TRP A 414 -3.45 0.30 -3.78
C TRP A 414 -2.16 0.84 -3.16
N ALA A 415 -1.67 1.97 -3.65
CA ALA A 415 -0.45 2.57 -3.12
C ALA A 415 -0.60 3.00 -1.67
N GLY A 416 -1.70 3.70 -1.36
CA GLY A 416 -1.94 4.18 -0.01
C GLY A 416 -3.36 4.67 0.24
N LEU A 417 -3.81 4.62 1.48
CA LEU A 417 -5.15 5.04 1.89
C LEU A 417 -5.10 6.21 2.87
N PRO A 418 -6.06 7.12 2.79
CA PRO A 418 -7.17 7.17 1.82
C PRO A 418 -6.85 7.89 0.50
N TRP A 419 -5.70 8.60 0.38
CA TRP A 419 -5.48 9.59 -0.69
C TRP A 419 -4.91 9.03 -1.99
N PHE A 420 -4.12 7.94 -1.93
CA PHE A 420 -3.54 7.29 -3.10
C PHE A 420 -4.19 5.94 -3.38
N LYS A 421 -5.54 5.93 -3.39
CA LYS A 421 -6.35 4.76 -3.73
C LYS A 421 -6.32 4.47 -5.24
N ASP A 422 -5.14 4.32 -5.79
CA ASP A 422 -4.89 3.87 -7.16
C ASP A 422 -3.87 2.73 -7.13
N CYS A 423 -3.86 1.90 -8.15
CA CYS A 423 -2.81 0.91 -8.34
C CYS A 423 -1.65 1.57 -9.10
N TRP A 424 -0.60 1.93 -8.36
CA TRP A 424 0.63 2.43 -8.94
C TRP A 424 1.58 1.25 -9.19
N GLY A 425 2.10 1.11 -10.42
CA GLY A 425 2.96 -0.02 -10.80
C GLY A 425 4.22 -0.12 -9.95
N ARG A 426 4.89 1.01 -9.69
CA ARG A 426 6.04 1.07 -8.78
C ARG A 426 5.68 0.55 -7.39
N ASP A 427 4.65 1.13 -6.77
CA ASP A 427 4.22 0.82 -5.40
C ASP A 427 3.74 -0.64 -5.29
N THR A 428 2.95 -1.09 -6.26
CA THR A 428 2.45 -2.46 -6.33
C THR A 428 3.60 -3.46 -6.30
N PHE A 429 4.65 -3.27 -7.12
CA PHE A 429 5.72 -4.25 -7.24
C PHE A 429 6.76 -4.13 -6.12
N ILE A 430 7.00 -2.97 -5.54
CA ILE A 430 7.77 -2.85 -4.30
C ILE A 430 7.05 -3.56 -3.14
N ALA A 431 5.71 -3.42 -3.06
CA ALA A 431 4.91 -4.05 -2.02
C ALA A 431 4.69 -5.56 -2.21
N LEU A 432 4.80 -6.10 -3.42
CA LEU A 432 4.34 -7.45 -3.77
C LEU A 432 5.01 -8.55 -2.94
N SER A 433 6.32 -8.47 -2.74
CA SER A 433 7.05 -9.45 -1.93
C SER A 433 6.53 -9.50 -0.49
N GLY A 434 6.37 -8.35 0.17
CA GLY A 434 5.89 -8.28 1.55
C GLY A 434 4.40 -8.54 1.72
N THR A 435 3.59 -8.24 0.69
CA THR A 435 2.14 -8.43 0.71
C THR A 435 1.75 -9.87 0.38
N SER A 436 2.30 -10.43 -0.68
CA SER A 436 1.84 -11.70 -1.26
C SER A 436 2.87 -12.82 -1.16
N LEU A 437 4.14 -12.61 -1.58
CA LEU A 437 5.11 -13.70 -1.73
C LEU A 437 5.50 -14.32 -0.38
N ILE A 438 5.97 -13.51 0.57
CA ILE A 438 6.34 -14.03 1.90
C ILE A 438 5.17 -14.69 2.62
N ASN A 439 3.93 -14.31 2.29
CA ASN A 439 2.72 -14.84 2.88
C ASN A 439 2.19 -16.10 2.17
N GLY A 440 2.92 -16.60 1.15
CA GLY A 440 2.53 -17.77 0.37
C GLY A 440 1.25 -17.57 -0.44
N GLN A 441 0.91 -16.30 -0.78
CA GLN A 441 -0.23 -15.95 -1.64
C GLN A 441 0.21 -15.94 -3.12
N PHE A 442 0.77 -17.06 -3.59
CA PHE A 442 1.41 -17.13 -4.91
C PHE A 442 0.42 -16.96 -6.06
N SER A 443 -0.81 -17.51 -5.94
CA SER A 443 -1.84 -17.31 -6.97
C SER A 443 -2.22 -15.84 -7.12
N GLU A 444 -2.34 -15.11 -6.01
CA GLU A 444 -2.62 -13.67 -5.99
C GLU A 444 -1.46 -12.87 -6.60
N ALA A 445 -0.20 -13.21 -6.24
CA ALA A 445 0.96 -12.56 -6.83
C ALA A 445 1.02 -12.75 -8.35
N LYS A 446 0.75 -13.97 -8.84
CA LYS A 446 0.64 -14.28 -10.28
C LYS A 446 -0.47 -13.45 -10.93
N GLU A 447 -1.63 -13.36 -10.31
CA GLU A 447 -2.77 -12.60 -10.82
C GLU A 447 -2.44 -11.11 -10.94
N ILE A 448 -1.81 -10.50 -9.91
CA ILE A 448 -1.37 -9.10 -9.93
C ILE A 448 -0.36 -8.85 -11.05
N ILE A 449 0.66 -9.68 -11.17
CA ILE A 449 1.66 -9.57 -12.25
C ILE A 449 0.98 -9.69 -13.62
N THR A 450 0.11 -10.68 -13.80
CA THR A 450 -0.60 -10.93 -15.06
C THR A 450 -1.50 -9.75 -15.44
N ASN A 451 -2.20 -9.17 -14.47
CA ASN A 451 -3.06 -8.00 -14.69
C ASN A 451 -2.25 -6.81 -15.23
N PHE A 452 -1.15 -6.44 -14.58
CA PHE A 452 -0.26 -5.37 -15.07
C PHE A 452 0.39 -5.70 -16.42
N ALA A 453 0.83 -6.94 -16.62
CA ALA A 453 1.39 -7.40 -17.89
C ALA A 453 0.41 -7.29 -19.06
N SER A 454 -0.89 -7.52 -18.80
CA SER A 454 -1.94 -7.38 -19.81
C SER A 454 -2.13 -5.93 -20.30
N MET A 455 -1.75 -4.96 -19.47
CA MET A 455 -1.82 -3.52 -19.75
C MET A 455 -0.50 -2.97 -20.36
N GLN A 456 0.47 -3.83 -20.69
CA GLN A 456 1.75 -3.40 -21.28
C GLN A 456 1.54 -2.63 -22.59
N MET A 457 2.25 -1.53 -22.79
CA MET A 457 2.26 -0.76 -24.03
C MET A 457 2.91 -1.58 -25.15
N THR A 458 2.10 -1.97 -26.15
CA THR A 458 2.52 -2.82 -27.26
C THR A 458 2.69 -2.08 -28.59
N ASP A 459 2.32 -0.78 -28.64
CA ASP A 459 2.55 0.05 -29.84
C ASP A 459 4.03 0.37 -29.97
N GLU A 460 4.65 -0.17 -31.00
CA GLU A 460 6.09 0.03 -31.29
C GLU A 460 6.47 1.49 -31.61
N ASN A 461 5.52 2.34 -31.93
CA ASN A 461 5.77 3.76 -32.18
C ASN A 461 5.70 4.58 -30.89
N SER A 462 5.08 4.06 -29.85
CA SER A 462 4.97 4.75 -28.57
C SER A 462 6.34 4.90 -27.90
N ILE A 463 6.57 6.07 -27.31
CA ILE A 463 7.73 6.31 -26.44
C ILE A 463 7.73 5.36 -25.23
N ASN A 464 6.56 4.85 -24.83
CA ASN A 464 6.38 3.94 -23.70
C ASN A 464 6.38 2.46 -24.10
N TYR A 465 6.77 2.11 -25.33
CA TYR A 465 6.79 0.72 -25.80
C TYR A 465 7.52 -0.20 -24.82
N GLY A 466 6.84 -1.28 -24.42
CA GLY A 466 7.33 -2.27 -23.48
C GLY A 466 7.09 -1.92 -21.99
N ARG A 467 6.65 -0.70 -21.64
CA ARG A 467 6.33 -0.32 -20.26
C ARG A 467 4.95 -0.83 -19.84
N VAL A 468 4.80 -1.20 -18.57
CA VAL A 468 3.49 -1.33 -17.92
C VAL A 468 3.07 0.00 -17.33
N PRO A 469 1.77 0.23 -17.00
CA PRO A 469 1.34 1.49 -16.42
C PRO A 469 2.07 1.79 -15.11
N ASN A 470 2.40 3.06 -14.88
CA ASN A 470 2.80 3.54 -13.56
C ASN A 470 1.57 3.75 -12.67
N ARG A 471 0.47 4.23 -13.24
CA ARG A 471 -0.76 4.50 -12.49
C ARG A 471 -1.98 3.98 -13.24
N VAL A 472 -2.80 3.21 -12.55
CA VAL A 472 -4.10 2.73 -13.03
C VAL A 472 -5.16 3.31 -12.12
N THR A 473 -5.86 4.33 -12.60
CA THR A 473 -6.99 4.96 -11.91
C THR A 473 -8.32 4.39 -12.39
N SER A 474 -8.36 3.98 -13.66
CA SER A 474 -9.45 3.23 -14.31
C SER A 474 -8.91 2.52 -15.54
N LEU A 475 -9.71 1.65 -16.15
CA LEU A 475 -9.34 0.97 -17.40
C LEU A 475 -9.18 1.93 -18.60
N THR A 476 -9.67 3.16 -18.49
CA THR A 476 -9.53 4.23 -19.49
C THR A 476 -8.57 5.34 -19.07
N ASN A 477 -8.04 5.29 -17.84
CA ASN A 477 -7.09 6.27 -17.32
C ASN A 477 -5.84 5.57 -16.77
N MET A 478 -4.90 5.29 -17.66
CA MET A 478 -3.61 4.69 -17.35
C MET A 478 -2.48 5.62 -17.77
N ILE A 479 -1.46 5.76 -16.91
CA ILE A 479 -0.30 6.63 -17.14
C ILE A 479 0.99 5.80 -17.14
N TYR A 480 1.86 6.02 -18.13
CA TYR A 480 3.11 5.28 -18.35
C TYR A 480 4.37 6.13 -18.11
N ASN A 481 4.28 7.14 -17.24
CA ASN A 481 5.27 8.19 -17.06
C ASN A 481 6.46 7.83 -16.17
N THR A 482 6.73 6.54 -15.92
CA THR A 482 7.84 6.12 -15.06
C THR A 482 8.78 5.14 -15.74
N THR A 483 10.04 5.21 -15.37
CA THR A 483 11.11 4.34 -15.82
C THR A 483 11.31 3.11 -14.95
N ASP A 484 10.94 3.18 -13.69
CA ASP A 484 11.21 2.16 -12.66
C ASP A 484 10.10 1.10 -12.49
N GLY A 485 8.82 1.43 -12.74
CA GLY A 485 7.70 0.53 -12.46
C GLY A 485 7.77 -0.82 -13.20
N THR A 486 8.17 -0.82 -14.48
CA THR A 486 8.32 -2.07 -15.25
C THR A 486 9.52 -2.90 -14.79
N PRO A 487 10.71 -2.34 -14.55
CA PRO A 487 11.82 -3.07 -13.94
C PRO A 487 11.47 -3.67 -12.57
N TRP A 488 10.72 -2.96 -11.72
CA TRP A 488 10.23 -3.53 -10.46
C TRP A 488 9.34 -4.76 -10.73
N MET A 489 8.40 -4.69 -11.69
CA MET A 489 7.59 -5.86 -12.07
C MET A 489 8.47 -7.04 -12.49
N ILE A 490 9.48 -6.81 -13.33
CA ILE A 490 10.36 -7.87 -13.84
C ILE A 490 11.15 -8.52 -12.71
N ARG A 491 11.61 -7.72 -11.74
CA ARG A 491 12.27 -8.23 -10.53
C ARG A 491 11.33 -9.15 -9.75
N GLU A 492 10.09 -8.72 -9.54
CA GLU A 492 9.09 -9.48 -8.79
C GLU A 492 8.59 -10.73 -9.54
N VAL A 493 8.63 -10.73 -10.88
CA VAL A 493 8.46 -11.97 -11.68
C VAL A 493 9.50 -13.02 -11.26
N MET A 494 10.77 -12.64 -11.11
CA MET A 494 11.82 -13.58 -10.69
C MET A 494 11.64 -14.02 -9.23
N GLU A 495 11.27 -13.10 -8.33
CA GLU A 495 10.96 -13.47 -6.94
C GLU A 495 9.79 -14.48 -6.90
N TYR A 496 8.71 -14.22 -7.66
CA TYR A 496 7.60 -15.16 -7.77
C TYR A 496 8.04 -16.52 -8.26
N LEU A 497 8.83 -16.58 -9.34
CA LEU A 497 9.31 -17.85 -9.90
C LEU A 497 10.23 -18.59 -8.93
N ASN A 498 11.07 -17.87 -8.18
CA ASN A 498 11.93 -18.45 -7.15
C ASN A 498 11.13 -19.02 -5.98
N TYR A 499 10.03 -18.36 -5.58
CA TYR A 499 9.15 -18.84 -4.50
C TYR A 499 8.22 -19.97 -4.94
N SER A 500 7.73 -19.94 -6.18
CA SER A 500 6.69 -20.86 -6.67
C SER A 500 7.20 -22.06 -7.46
N GLY A 501 8.30 -21.88 -8.22
CA GLY A 501 8.77 -22.87 -9.19
C GLY A 501 7.87 -23.00 -10.43
N ASP A 502 7.03 -21.99 -10.75
CA ASP A 502 6.04 -22.03 -11.84
C ASP A 502 6.69 -21.84 -13.22
N LEU A 503 7.23 -22.94 -13.78
CA LEU A 503 7.84 -22.94 -15.11
C LEU A 503 6.84 -22.59 -16.23
N THR A 504 5.56 -22.86 -16.04
CA THR A 504 4.52 -22.51 -17.02
C THR A 504 4.40 -21.00 -17.11
N PHE A 505 4.34 -20.32 -15.97
CA PHE A 505 4.30 -18.87 -15.94
C PHE A 505 5.57 -18.23 -16.50
N ALA A 506 6.74 -18.84 -16.30
CA ALA A 506 7.99 -18.38 -16.91
C ALA A 506 7.90 -18.31 -18.45
N GLN A 507 7.15 -19.23 -19.08
CA GLN A 507 6.88 -19.19 -20.51
C GLN A 507 5.85 -18.12 -20.90
N GLU A 508 4.79 -17.98 -20.11
CA GLU A 508 3.71 -17.01 -20.34
C GLU A 508 4.20 -15.56 -20.26
N ILE A 509 5.06 -15.25 -19.30
CA ILE A 509 5.52 -13.88 -19.01
C ILE A 509 6.74 -13.47 -19.88
N TYR A 510 7.47 -14.40 -20.45
CA TYR A 510 8.69 -14.12 -21.22
C TYR A 510 8.49 -13.09 -22.35
N PRO A 511 7.43 -13.15 -23.18
CA PRO A 511 7.21 -12.15 -24.23
C PRO A 511 7.06 -10.71 -23.69
N VAL A 512 6.53 -10.55 -22.48
CA VAL A 512 6.35 -9.24 -21.80
C VAL A 512 7.72 -8.69 -21.39
N VAL A 513 8.56 -9.53 -20.77
CA VAL A 513 9.91 -9.14 -20.34
C VAL A 513 10.79 -8.84 -21.54
N LYS A 514 10.75 -9.70 -22.58
CA LYS A 514 11.49 -9.51 -23.83
C LYS A 514 11.13 -8.17 -24.48
N ARG A 515 9.84 -7.85 -24.61
CA ARG A 515 9.37 -6.58 -25.19
C ARG A 515 9.89 -5.37 -24.43
N PHE A 516 9.95 -5.44 -23.11
CA PHE A 516 10.52 -4.36 -22.32
C PHE A 516 12.01 -4.15 -22.64
N VAL A 517 12.82 -5.23 -22.60
CA VAL A 517 14.27 -5.14 -22.86
C VAL A 517 14.53 -4.60 -24.27
N GLU A 518 13.85 -5.13 -25.28
CA GLU A 518 13.95 -4.65 -26.68
C GLU A 518 13.50 -3.17 -26.82
N GLY A 519 12.51 -2.76 -26.03
CA GLY A 519 12.06 -1.36 -25.99
C GLY A 519 13.12 -0.42 -25.44
N ILE A 520 13.82 -0.83 -24.37
CA ILE A 520 14.94 -0.08 -23.81
C ILE A 520 16.11 -0.01 -24.79
N GLU A 521 16.52 -1.14 -25.39
CA GLU A 521 17.59 -1.19 -26.37
C GLU A 521 17.32 -0.24 -27.58
N LYS A 522 16.08 -0.18 -28.02
CA LYS A 522 15.68 0.66 -29.17
C LYS A 522 15.67 2.16 -28.86
N ARG A 523 15.43 2.60 -27.61
CA ARG A 523 15.11 4.00 -27.28
C ARG A 523 15.90 4.62 -26.14
N TYR A 524 16.34 3.82 -25.19
CA TYR A 524 16.83 4.30 -23.90
C TYR A 524 18.19 3.76 -23.50
N LEU A 525 18.85 3.01 -24.38
CA LEU A 525 20.18 2.48 -24.12
C LEU A 525 21.25 3.46 -24.65
N ASP A 526 22.21 3.84 -23.81
CA ASP A 526 23.37 4.61 -24.23
C ASP A 526 24.54 3.72 -24.71
N GLU A 527 25.63 4.33 -25.18
CA GLU A 527 26.83 3.65 -25.64
C GLU A 527 27.55 2.84 -24.57
N ASN A 528 27.31 3.12 -23.29
CA ASN A 528 27.86 2.40 -22.13
C ASN A 528 27.01 1.19 -21.71
N GLY A 529 25.87 0.99 -22.38
CA GLY A 529 24.89 -0.04 -22.01
C GLY A 529 23.99 0.37 -20.84
N LEU A 530 24.04 1.64 -20.42
CA LEU A 530 23.23 2.17 -19.33
C LEU A 530 21.86 2.59 -19.82
N MET A 531 20.84 2.41 -18.98
CA MET A 531 19.49 2.84 -19.27
C MET A 531 19.32 4.34 -19.00
N THR A 532 18.95 5.09 -20.03
CA THR A 532 18.63 6.52 -19.91
C THR A 532 17.15 6.73 -19.57
N HIS A 533 16.85 7.88 -19.00
CA HIS A 533 15.48 8.27 -18.67
C HIS A 533 15.34 9.79 -18.68
N ARG A 534 14.10 10.28 -18.63
CA ARG A 534 13.85 11.70 -18.39
C ARG A 534 13.96 11.97 -16.88
N ASP A 535 14.39 13.15 -16.55
CA ASP A 535 14.62 13.58 -15.16
C ASP A 535 13.45 13.28 -14.20
N PRO A 536 12.18 13.59 -14.53
CA PRO A 536 11.05 13.34 -13.63
C PRO A 536 10.48 11.92 -13.66
N ASP A 537 11.11 10.98 -14.37
CA ASP A 537 10.54 9.62 -14.59
C ASP A 537 11.00 8.60 -13.53
N THR A 538 11.60 9.02 -12.42
CA THR A 538 11.96 8.16 -11.28
C THR A 538 10.93 8.25 -10.15
N TRP A 539 11.15 7.53 -9.04
CA TRP A 539 10.29 7.65 -7.86
C TRP A 539 10.34 9.03 -7.19
N MET A 540 11.38 9.84 -7.47
CA MET A 540 11.50 11.23 -7.03
C MET A 540 10.87 12.17 -8.06
N ASP A 541 9.55 12.08 -8.22
CA ASP A 541 8.80 12.66 -9.35
C ASP A 541 7.95 13.90 -9.02
N ALA A 542 8.03 14.43 -7.79
CA ALA A 542 7.38 15.69 -7.43
C ALA A 542 7.93 16.86 -8.25
N LYS A 543 7.03 17.67 -8.84
CA LYS A 543 7.38 18.67 -9.85
C LYS A 543 6.97 20.08 -9.43
N ILE A 544 7.80 21.05 -9.81
CA ILE A 544 7.47 22.49 -9.81
C ILE A 544 6.61 22.73 -11.04
N ASP A 545 5.42 23.30 -10.83
CA ASP A 545 4.49 23.69 -11.90
C ASP A 545 4.19 22.54 -12.89
N GLY A 546 4.26 21.31 -12.41
CA GLY A 546 3.99 20.12 -13.22
C GLY A 546 5.09 19.75 -14.25
N GLN A 547 6.21 20.45 -14.28
CA GLN A 547 7.25 20.27 -15.30
C GLN A 547 8.62 19.90 -14.74
N ILE A 548 9.12 20.64 -13.76
CA ILE A 548 10.50 20.53 -13.27
C ILE A 548 10.52 19.73 -11.96
N PRO A 549 11.32 18.67 -11.84
CA PRO A 549 11.41 17.93 -10.58
C PRO A 549 12.06 18.78 -9.49
N TRP A 550 11.49 18.73 -8.27
CA TRP A 550 12.13 19.30 -7.08
C TRP A 550 13.46 18.64 -6.75
N SER A 551 13.57 17.35 -7.11
CA SER A 551 14.76 16.52 -6.89
C SER A 551 15.20 15.95 -8.22
N ALA A 552 16.04 16.72 -8.93
CA ALA A 552 16.55 16.30 -10.23
C ALA A 552 17.35 14.98 -10.13
N ARG A 553 17.09 14.04 -11.05
CA ARG A 553 17.77 12.74 -11.11
C ARG A 553 18.57 12.57 -12.42
N GLY A 554 18.76 13.63 -13.19
CA GLY A 554 19.48 13.60 -14.46
C GLY A 554 18.84 12.66 -15.45
N ASN A 555 19.66 11.95 -16.22
CA ASN A 555 19.14 10.94 -17.14
C ASN A 555 19.72 9.53 -16.93
N ARG A 556 20.52 9.31 -15.91
CA ARG A 556 21.08 8.00 -15.49
C ARG A 556 21.20 7.98 -13.97
N ALA A 557 20.10 7.69 -13.27
CA ALA A 557 20.08 7.54 -11.84
C ALA A 557 20.62 6.17 -11.41
N ASN A 558 21.29 6.07 -10.27
CA ASN A 558 21.94 4.85 -9.81
C ASN A 558 20.95 3.71 -9.51
N ASP A 559 19.80 4.01 -8.92
CA ASP A 559 18.70 3.07 -8.68
C ASP A 559 18.09 2.52 -9.99
N ILE A 560 17.97 3.38 -11.02
CA ILE A 560 17.50 2.97 -12.34
C ILE A 560 18.50 1.99 -12.99
N GLN A 561 19.81 2.20 -12.81
CA GLN A 561 20.81 1.26 -13.33
C GLN A 561 20.77 -0.08 -12.59
N ALA A 562 20.54 -0.07 -11.27
CA ALA A 562 20.34 -1.29 -10.49
C ALA A 562 19.12 -2.09 -10.97
N LEU A 563 18.01 -1.41 -11.22
CA LEU A 563 16.78 -2.01 -11.74
C LEU A 563 16.96 -2.53 -13.19
N TRP A 564 17.69 -1.80 -14.04
CA TRP A 564 18.03 -2.24 -15.37
C TRP A 564 18.90 -3.51 -15.32
N TYR A 565 19.93 -3.53 -14.47
CA TYR A 565 20.80 -4.69 -14.27
C TYR A 565 20.01 -5.91 -13.82
N ALA A 566 19.12 -5.77 -12.86
CA ALA A 566 18.24 -6.85 -12.40
C ALA A 566 17.25 -7.31 -13.49
N SER A 567 16.76 -6.39 -14.32
CA SER A 567 15.91 -6.74 -15.47
C SER A 567 16.64 -7.60 -16.50
N LEU A 568 17.91 -7.29 -16.78
CA LEU A 568 18.75 -8.11 -17.65
C LEU A 568 19.04 -9.49 -17.06
N GLN A 569 19.33 -9.57 -15.73
CA GLN A 569 19.50 -10.86 -15.04
C GLN A 569 18.25 -11.72 -15.19
N SER A 570 17.08 -11.14 -14.97
CA SER A 570 15.78 -11.82 -15.10
C SER A 570 15.52 -12.27 -16.53
N ALA A 571 15.76 -11.39 -17.50
CA ALA A 571 15.56 -11.67 -18.92
C ALA A 571 16.47 -12.81 -19.42
N ILE A 572 17.71 -12.88 -18.95
CA ILE A 572 18.68 -13.96 -19.30
C ILE A 572 18.15 -15.31 -18.79
N VAL A 573 17.68 -15.39 -17.53
CA VAL A 573 17.12 -16.63 -16.97
C VAL A 573 15.86 -17.05 -17.74
N LEU A 574 14.96 -16.11 -18.03
CA LEU A 574 13.75 -16.39 -18.79
C LEU A 574 14.05 -16.81 -20.23
N ALA A 575 15.03 -16.18 -20.89
CA ALA A 575 15.49 -16.59 -22.24
C ALA A 575 16.05 -18.03 -22.23
N GLU A 576 16.79 -18.40 -21.18
CA GLU A 576 17.30 -19.79 -21.02
C GLU A 576 16.16 -20.79 -20.88
N LEU A 577 15.19 -20.51 -20.00
CA LEU A 577 14.03 -21.38 -19.79
C LEU A 577 13.17 -21.52 -21.05
N ASN A 578 13.14 -20.48 -21.89
CA ASN A 578 12.42 -20.46 -23.17
C ASN A 578 13.27 -20.86 -24.38
N GLN A 579 14.51 -21.30 -24.19
CA GLN A 579 15.44 -21.75 -25.25
C GLN A 579 15.80 -20.68 -26.30
N ASP A 580 15.65 -19.40 -25.95
CA ASP A 580 16.05 -18.26 -26.78
C ASP A 580 17.56 -17.98 -26.59
N VAL A 581 18.38 -18.81 -27.20
CA VAL A 581 19.85 -18.75 -27.09
C VAL A 581 20.41 -17.41 -27.59
N ALA A 582 19.80 -16.84 -28.65
CA ALA A 582 20.25 -15.58 -29.23
C ALA A 582 20.06 -14.41 -28.23
N ALA A 583 18.87 -14.28 -27.68
CA ALA A 583 18.57 -13.27 -26.69
C ALA A 583 19.42 -13.43 -25.40
N LYS A 584 19.54 -14.68 -24.89
CA LYS A 584 20.38 -14.98 -23.73
C LYS A 584 21.83 -14.53 -23.94
N THR A 585 22.44 -14.86 -25.09
CA THR A 585 23.84 -14.52 -25.38
C THR A 585 24.03 -13.01 -25.50
N HIS A 586 23.12 -12.34 -26.19
CA HIS A 586 23.15 -10.90 -26.38
C HIS A 586 23.04 -10.16 -25.06
N TRP A 587 22.01 -10.49 -24.27
CA TRP A 587 21.77 -9.82 -22.96
C TRP A 587 22.84 -10.13 -21.92
N ALA A 588 23.45 -11.34 -21.98
CA ALA A 588 24.59 -11.65 -21.11
C ALA A 588 25.81 -10.73 -21.41
N SER A 589 26.06 -10.44 -22.68
CA SER A 589 27.11 -9.49 -23.09
C SER A 589 26.79 -8.07 -22.62
N LEU A 590 25.52 -7.63 -22.76
CA LEU A 590 25.05 -6.33 -22.30
C LEU A 590 25.14 -6.22 -20.78
N LEU A 591 24.77 -7.26 -20.04
CA LEU A 591 24.88 -7.31 -18.58
C LEU A 591 26.32 -7.04 -18.09
N GLN A 592 27.32 -7.67 -18.74
CA GLN A 592 28.74 -7.45 -18.42
C GLN A 592 29.18 -6.02 -18.74
N GLN A 593 28.69 -5.45 -19.85
CA GLN A 593 28.96 -4.06 -20.21
C GLN A 593 28.40 -3.09 -19.16
N VAL A 594 27.13 -3.28 -18.74
CA VAL A 594 26.49 -2.48 -17.69
C VAL A 594 27.32 -2.52 -16.42
N ARG A 595 27.69 -3.72 -15.94
CA ARG A 595 28.45 -3.89 -14.69
C ARG A 595 29.78 -3.16 -14.72
N SER A 596 30.54 -3.34 -15.79
CA SER A 596 31.89 -2.76 -15.93
C SER A 596 31.83 -1.22 -16.02
N ASN A 597 30.84 -0.70 -16.76
CA ASN A 597 30.72 0.74 -16.96
C ASN A 597 30.06 1.43 -15.78
N PHE A 598 29.14 0.76 -15.08
CA PHE A 598 28.52 1.32 -13.88
C PHE A 598 29.55 1.65 -12.81
N GLU A 599 30.39 0.68 -12.43
CA GLU A 599 31.42 0.92 -11.42
C GLU A 599 32.39 2.04 -11.85
N SER A 600 32.81 2.07 -13.11
CA SER A 600 33.78 3.05 -13.61
C SER A 600 33.22 4.47 -13.68
N LEU A 601 31.92 4.64 -13.94
CA LEU A 601 31.28 5.94 -14.11
C LEU A 601 30.71 6.50 -12.81
N PHE A 602 30.18 5.63 -11.94
CA PHE A 602 29.47 6.07 -10.73
C PHE A 602 30.36 6.09 -9.47
N TRP A 603 31.42 5.27 -9.39
CA TRP A 603 32.25 5.18 -8.23
C TRP A 603 33.43 6.15 -8.27
N ASN A 604 33.43 7.12 -7.33
CA ASN A 604 34.58 8.00 -7.16
C ASN A 604 35.61 7.37 -6.20
N LYS A 605 36.76 6.97 -6.76
CA LYS A 605 37.86 6.29 -6.00
C LYS A 605 38.56 7.23 -5.02
N GLU A 606 38.54 8.54 -5.23
CA GLU A 606 39.23 9.50 -4.36
C GLU A 606 38.37 9.84 -3.14
N THR A 607 37.09 10.12 -3.36
CA THR A 607 36.15 10.50 -2.29
C THR A 607 35.46 9.29 -1.64
N GLN A 608 35.53 8.10 -2.25
CA GLN A 608 34.84 6.87 -1.83
C GLN A 608 33.29 7.04 -1.76
N ILE A 609 32.73 7.83 -2.69
CA ILE A 609 31.29 8.10 -2.78
C ILE A 609 30.77 7.59 -4.12
N LEU A 610 29.58 6.98 -4.10
CA LEU A 610 28.84 6.58 -5.30
C LEU A 610 28.00 7.76 -5.78
N ALA A 611 28.06 8.10 -7.07
CA ALA A 611 27.22 9.13 -7.65
C ALA A 611 25.75 8.74 -7.54
N ASP A 612 24.89 9.70 -7.20
CA ASP A 612 23.44 9.54 -7.22
C ASP A 612 22.93 9.41 -8.67
N ARG A 613 23.52 10.19 -9.55
CA ARG A 613 23.18 10.22 -10.97
C ARG A 613 24.34 10.69 -11.85
N ILE A 614 24.22 10.39 -13.13
CA ILE A 614 25.03 10.98 -14.19
C ILE A 614 24.12 11.82 -15.07
N GLU A 615 24.51 13.08 -15.31
CA GLU A 615 23.76 14.00 -16.17
C GLU A 615 23.97 13.65 -17.65
N ALA A 616 23.16 14.25 -18.54
CA ALA A 616 23.23 14.00 -19.97
C ALA A 616 24.61 14.38 -20.59
N ASP A 617 25.29 15.38 -20.03
CA ASP A 617 26.63 15.81 -20.40
C ASP A 617 27.78 14.97 -19.80
N GLY A 618 27.41 13.94 -19.01
CA GLY A 618 28.35 13.03 -18.34
C GLY A 618 28.86 13.53 -16.99
N GLN A 619 28.38 14.66 -16.46
CA GLN A 619 28.72 15.09 -15.11
C GLN A 619 28.08 14.19 -14.07
N ALA A 620 28.86 13.82 -13.04
CA ALA A 620 28.39 13.03 -11.92
C ALA A 620 27.95 13.93 -10.76
N ASP A 621 26.78 13.64 -10.19
CA ASP A 621 26.28 14.26 -8.96
C ASP A 621 26.50 13.31 -7.79
N TYR A 622 27.12 13.79 -6.73
CA TYR A 622 27.50 13.01 -5.56
C TYR A 622 26.64 13.32 -4.34
N SER A 623 25.42 13.82 -4.52
CA SER A 623 24.44 13.97 -3.43
C SER A 623 24.21 12.62 -2.74
N ILE A 624 24.26 12.61 -1.41
CA ILE A 624 24.05 11.37 -0.66
C ILE A 624 22.55 11.17 -0.44
N ARG A 625 22.01 10.13 -1.07
CA ARG A 625 20.60 9.72 -1.04
C ARG A 625 20.48 8.23 -0.74
N PRO A 626 19.33 7.74 -0.21
CA PRO A 626 19.13 6.33 0.11
C PRO A 626 19.14 5.43 -1.14
N ASN A 627 18.91 5.98 -2.33
CA ASN A 627 18.86 5.27 -3.61
C ASN A 627 20.11 4.41 -3.86
N GLN A 628 21.28 4.85 -3.41
CA GLN A 628 22.53 4.11 -3.56
C GLN A 628 22.48 2.70 -2.92
N LEU A 629 21.65 2.49 -1.87
CA LEU A 629 21.47 1.17 -1.25
C LEU A 629 20.74 0.18 -2.17
N MET A 630 19.94 0.69 -3.12
CA MET A 630 19.27 -0.16 -4.11
C MET A 630 20.27 -0.83 -5.06
N THR A 631 21.46 -0.26 -5.29
CA THR A 631 22.52 -0.88 -6.08
C THR A 631 23.03 -2.19 -5.49
N LEU A 632 22.79 -2.42 -4.20
CA LEU A 632 23.19 -3.61 -3.45
C LEU A 632 22.04 -4.62 -3.32
N THR A 633 20.80 -4.14 -3.20
CA THR A 633 19.65 -4.96 -2.78
C THR A 633 18.72 -5.37 -3.93
N VAL A 634 18.72 -4.62 -5.02
CA VAL A 634 17.90 -4.89 -6.21
C VAL A 634 18.44 -6.01 -7.08
N PRO A 635 19.78 -6.12 -7.35
CA PRO A 635 20.34 -7.24 -8.09
C PRO A 635 20.02 -8.60 -7.44
N LEU A 636 19.67 -9.60 -8.25
CA LEU A 636 19.16 -10.89 -7.75
C LEU A 636 20.24 -11.96 -7.59
N GLN A 637 21.13 -12.11 -8.55
CA GLN A 637 22.08 -13.22 -8.62
C GLN A 637 23.51 -12.75 -8.40
N GLU A 638 24.03 -11.93 -9.32
CA GLU A 638 25.37 -11.36 -9.21
C GLU A 638 25.29 -9.90 -8.77
N PRO A 639 26.14 -9.48 -7.84
CA PRO A 639 26.15 -8.10 -7.37
C PRO A 639 26.60 -7.14 -8.48
N LEU A 640 26.01 -5.94 -8.50
CA LEU A 640 26.40 -4.87 -9.43
C LEU A 640 27.76 -4.25 -9.01
N LEU A 641 28.01 -4.15 -7.70
CA LEU A 641 29.21 -3.58 -7.08
C LEU A 641 30.02 -4.64 -6.34
N SER A 642 31.33 -4.42 -6.23
CA SER A 642 32.18 -5.27 -5.39
C SER A 642 31.79 -5.13 -3.88
N PRO A 643 32.03 -6.14 -3.04
CA PRO A 643 31.73 -6.07 -1.61
C PRO A 643 32.44 -4.91 -0.89
N GLU A 644 33.64 -4.54 -1.32
CA GLU A 644 34.39 -3.42 -0.76
C GLU A 644 33.70 -2.09 -1.03
N ILE A 645 33.30 -1.82 -2.27
CA ILE A 645 32.50 -0.63 -2.64
C ILE A 645 31.16 -0.67 -1.93
N GLY A 646 30.51 -1.82 -1.89
CA GLY A 646 29.20 -1.99 -1.22
C GLY A 646 29.25 -1.62 0.25
N SER A 647 30.29 -2.02 0.98
CA SER A 647 30.43 -1.65 2.40
C SER A 647 30.62 -0.14 2.61
N ASN A 648 31.33 0.54 1.69
CA ASN A 648 31.49 1.99 1.72
C ASN A 648 30.16 2.70 1.40
N VAL A 649 29.40 2.21 0.42
CA VAL A 649 28.05 2.71 0.09
C VAL A 649 27.13 2.64 1.31
N VAL A 650 27.09 1.51 2.03
CA VAL A 650 26.30 1.38 3.26
C VAL A 650 26.79 2.35 4.34
N SER A 651 28.11 2.44 4.53
CA SER A 651 28.68 3.31 5.55
C SER A 651 28.32 4.77 5.29
N ASN A 652 28.46 5.24 4.05
CA ASN A 652 28.12 6.62 3.65
C ASN A 652 26.63 6.91 3.84
N ALA A 653 25.75 6.04 3.29
CA ALA A 653 24.32 6.23 3.40
C ALA A 653 23.83 6.25 4.85
N VAL A 654 24.26 5.29 5.68
CA VAL A 654 23.81 5.17 7.06
C VAL A 654 24.32 6.33 7.93
N SER A 655 25.60 6.71 7.79
CA SER A 655 26.19 7.80 8.59
C SER A 655 25.54 9.15 8.33
N GLU A 656 25.09 9.39 7.09
CA GLU A 656 24.52 10.68 6.67
C GLU A 656 22.99 10.75 6.80
N LEU A 657 22.30 9.62 6.62
CA LEU A 657 20.86 9.62 6.37
C LEU A 657 20.04 8.90 7.45
N LEU A 658 20.63 7.96 8.22
CA LEU A 658 19.84 7.06 9.06
C LEU A 658 19.55 7.66 10.44
N PHE A 659 18.34 8.18 10.64
CA PHE A 659 17.82 8.57 11.95
C PHE A 659 17.14 7.37 12.66
N PRO A 660 16.89 7.45 13.99
CA PRO A 660 16.24 6.35 14.73
C PRO A 660 14.87 5.94 14.17
N TRP A 661 14.16 6.85 13.52
CA TRP A 661 12.81 6.64 12.99
C TRP A 661 12.77 6.37 11.46
N GLY A 662 13.93 6.30 10.78
CA GLY A 662 14.03 5.97 9.37
C GLY A 662 15.19 6.65 8.65
N ILE A 663 15.31 6.38 7.36
CA ILE A 663 16.34 6.96 6.49
C ILE A 663 15.77 8.12 5.68
N CYS A 664 16.41 9.31 5.76
CA CYS A 664 15.96 10.49 5.02
C CYS A 664 16.40 10.45 3.55
N SER A 665 15.69 11.21 2.71
CA SER A 665 15.85 11.16 1.25
C SER A 665 17.02 11.99 0.71
N LEU A 666 17.67 12.79 1.57
CA LEU A 666 18.86 13.60 1.24
C LEU A 666 19.67 13.84 2.51
N SER A 667 21.00 13.90 2.37
CA SER A 667 21.88 14.29 3.49
C SER A 667 21.54 15.67 4.01
N GLN A 668 21.54 15.82 5.35
CA GLN A 668 21.30 17.11 6.00
C GLN A 668 22.41 18.14 5.76
N SER A 669 23.55 17.74 5.21
CA SER A 669 24.63 18.63 4.79
C SER A 669 24.46 19.21 3.39
N ASP A 670 23.48 18.71 2.62
CA ASP A 670 23.17 19.20 1.28
C ASP A 670 22.36 20.50 1.34
N GLU A 671 22.64 21.43 0.42
CA GLU A 671 21.98 22.74 0.38
C GLU A 671 20.48 22.68 0.06
N LEU A 672 20.01 21.57 -0.56
CA LEU A 672 18.60 21.32 -0.86
C LEU A 672 17.85 20.65 0.28
N PHE A 673 18.51 20.32 1.38
CA PHE A 673 17.88 19.61 2.48
C PHE A 673 16.77 20.41 3.16
N HIS A 674 15.59 19.82 3.28
CA HIS A 674 14.43 20.36 3.96
C HIS A 674 13.85 19.30 4.90
N PRO A 675 13.93 19.46 6.24
CA PRO A 675 13.60 18.40 7.20
C PRO A 675 12.12 18.19 7.45
N TYR A 676 11.23 19.10 7.02
CA TYR A 676 9.81 19.10 7.38
C TYR A 676 8.95 19.13 6.12
N HIS A 677 8.05 18.18 5.97
CA HIS A 677 7.21 18.08 4.77
C HIS A 677 6.07 19.10 4.74
N ASP A 678 5.49 19.46 5.86
CA ASP A 678 4.35 20.38 5.91
C ASP A 678 4.72 21.71 6.60
N LYS A 679 5.55 22.52 5.97
CA LYS A 679 5.98 23.82 6.45
C LYS A 679 5.64 24.95 5.45
N GLN A 680 4.38 24.99 5.02
CA GLN A 680 3.88 25.94 4.01
C GLN A 680 4.22 27.42 4.28
N ASN A 681 4.47 27.80 5.52
CA ASN A 681 4.87 29.16 5.87
C ASN A 681 6.37 29.44 5.65
N GLN A 682 7.18 28.43 5.37
CA GLN A 682 8.62 28.54 5.21
C GLN A 682 9.06 28.17 3.79
N TYR A 683 8.51 27.12 3.22
CA TYR A 683 8.80 26.62 1.88
C TYR A 683 7.67 25.72 1.37
N HIS A 684 7.63 25.49 0.07
CA HIS A 684 6.65 24.59 -0.53
C HIS A 684 6.89 23.15 -0.03
N LYS A 685 5.82 22.43 0.35
CA LYS A 685 5.92 21.06 0.89
C LYS A 685 6.73 20.11 0.00
N ASP A 686 6.57 20.21 -1.32
CA ASP A 686 7.24 19.33 -2.28
C ASP A 686 8.74 19.58 -2.39
N SER A 687 9.26 20.72 -1.88
CA SER A 687 10.70 20.93 -1.77
C SER A 687 11.35 19.96 -0.77
N ALA A 688 10.62 19.55 0.27
CA ALA A 688 11.06 18.56 1.25
C ALA A 688 10.76 17.12 0.81
N TYR A 689 9.76 16.90 -0.03
CA TYR A 689 9.16 15.59 -0.31
C TYR A 689 10.19 14.53 -0.71
N HIS A 690 11.18 14.90 -1.54
CA HIS A 690 12.31 14.02 -1.91
C HIS A 690 13.69 14.60 -1.50
N ASN A 691 13.74 15.69 -0.71
CA ASN A 691 14.98 16.34 -0.27
C ASN A 691 15.03 16.50 1.26
N GLY A 692 14.82 15.43 1.98
CA GLY A 692 14.90 15.39 3.44
C GLY A 692 13.89 14.46 4.06
N THR A 693 12.64 14.51 3.65
CA THR A 693 11.56 13.65 4.16
C THR A 693 11.97 12.17 4.20
N ILE A 694 11.61 11.48 5.28
CA ILE A 694 11.79 10.04 5.44
C ILE A 694 10.62 9.33 4.76
N TRP A 695 10.93 8.39 3.89
CA TRP A 695 9.98 7.52 3.22
C TRP A 695 10.02 6.12 3.85
N GLY A 696 8.87 5.64 4.31
CA GLY A 696 8.79 4.39 5.07
C GLY A 696 9.37 3.18 4.34
N TRP A 697 9.14 3.06 3.02
CA TRP A 697 9.64 1.94 2.24
C TRP A 697 11.16 1.87 2.11
N ASN A 698 11.86 3.01 2.19
CA ASN A 698 13.33 3.06 2.12
C ASN A 698 14.00 2.32 3.27
N ALA A 699 13.29 2.13 4.39
CA ALA A 699 13.79 1.33 5.50
C ALA A 699 13.99 -0.14 5.11
N GLY A 700 13.22 -0.67 4.17
CA GLY A 700 13.31 -2.07 3.73
C GLY A 700 14.70 -2.42 3.21
N PHE A 701 15.17 -1.74 2.18
CA PHE A 701 16.50 -1.99 1.64
C PHE A 701 17.64 -1.46 2.52
N THR A 702 17.36 -0.54 3.45
CA THR A 702 18.32 -0.14 4.49
C THR A 702 18.59 -1.30 5.44
N VAL A 703 17.55 -1.98 5.95
CA VAL A 703 17.68 -3.20 6.76
C VAL A 703 18.42 -4.29 5.99
N SER A 704 18.05 -4.53 4.73
CA SER A 704 18.70 -5.52 3.86
C SER A 704 20.19 -5.23 3.70
N SER A 705 20.56 -3.97 3.42
CA SER A 705 21.96 -3.57 3.22
C SER A 705 22.78 -3.68 4.49
N LEU A 706 22.24 -3.25 5.63
CA LEU A 706 22.90 -3.40 6.94
C LEU A 706 23.14 -4.87 7.28
N ALA A 707 22.10 -5.72 7.15
CA ALA A 707 22.19 -7.16 7.42
C ALA A 707 23.21 -7.85 6.49
N MET A 708 23.30 -7.42 5.22
CA MET A 708 24.24 -7.96 4.25
C MET A 708 25.70 -7.80 4.70
N PHE A 709 26.06 -6.67 5.32
CA PHE A 709 27.43 -6.33 5.70
C PHE A 709 27.72 -6.42 7.20
N GLY A 710 26.87 -7.07 8.01
CA GLY A 710 27.09 -7.33 9.42
C GLY A 710 26.59 -6.23 10.38
N GLY A 711 25.68 -5.39 9.91
CA GLY A 711 24.98 -4.37 10.68
C GLY A 711 23.60 -4.83 11.21
N GLU A 712 23.35 -6.13 11.35
CA GLU A 712 22.05 -6.70 11.72
C GLU A 712 21.50 -6.18 13.06
N ASN A 713 22.37 -5.82 14.00
CA ASN A 713 21.94 -5.27 15.29
C ASN A 713 21.40 -3.84 15.15
N LEU A 714 22.03 -2.98 14.35
CA LEU A 714 21.52 -1.64 14.04
C LEU A 714 20.25 -1.72 13.20
N ALA A 715 20.21 -2.62 12.21
CA ALA A 715 19.03 -2.91 11.42
C ALA A 715 17.85 -3.31 12.32
N TYR A 716 18.09 -4.15 13.33
CA TYR A 716 17.06 -4.58 14.26
C TYR A 716 16.58 -3.46 15.18
N GLN A 717 17.47 -2.59 15.64
CA GLN A 717 17.07 -1.39 16.38
C GLN A 717 16.16 -0.50 15.53
N LEU A 718 16.49 -0.29 14.25
CA LEU A 718 15.63 0.41 13.31
C LEU A 718 14.26 -0.28 13.19
N SER A 719 14.24 -1.60 12.98
CA SER A 719 12.99 -2.36 12.89
C SER A 719 12.14 -2.24 14.15
N LYS A 720 12.72 -2.20 15.33
CA LYS A 720 11.99 -1.99 16.59
C LYS A 720 11.38 -0.59 16.67
N ASN A 721 12.13 0.44 16.28
CA ASN A 721 11.64 1.82 16.28
C ASN A 721 10.49 1.99 15.25
N LEU A 722 10.61 1.38 14.07
CA LEU A 722 9.54 1.37 13.07
C LEU A 722 8.32 0.55 13.54
N GLY A 723 8.56 -0.53 14.28
CA GLY A 723 7.50 -1.32 14.89
C GLY A 723 6.64 -0.51 15.86
N GLN A 724 7.23 0.47 16.57
CA GLN A 724 6.47 1.38 17.43
C GLN A 724 5.52 2.30 16.65
N GLN A 725 5.83 2.67 15.40
CA GLN A 725 4.86 3.35 14.54
C GLN A 725 3.62 2.50 14.34
N ILE A 726 3.80 1.21 14.08
CA ILE A 726 2.70 0.29 13.83
C ILE A 726 1.84 0.06 15.08
N THR A 727 2.47 -0.03 16.27
CA THR A 727 1.77 -0.47 17.49
C THR A 727 1.36 0.67 18.41
N ASP A 728 2.08 1.79 18.42
CA ASP A 728 1.96 2.80 19.46
C ASP A 728 1.84 4.24 18.98
N GLN A 729 2.40 4.56 17.82
CA GLN A 729 2.53 5.93 17.33
C GLN A 729 1.80 6.09 16.00
N GLY A 730 1.45 7.34 15.63
CA GLY A 730 0.86 7.64 14.34
C GLY A 730 -0.48 6.93 14.09
N HIS A 731 -0.64 6.40 12.90
CA HIS A 731 -1.82 5.63 12.47
C HIS A 731 -1.67 4.16 12.84
N ILE A 732 -2.26 3.80 13.98
CA ILE A 732 -2.08 2.48 14.61
C ILE A 732 -2.48 1.33 13.68
N GLY A 733 -1.65 0.29 13.66
CA GLY A 733 -1.83 -0.92 12.86
C GLY A 733 -1.25 -0.83 11.44
N THR A 734 -0.65 0.30 11.06
CA THR A 734 -0.06 0.52 9.73
C THR A 734 1.17 1.43 9.80
N MET A 735 1.70 1.86 8.67
CA MET A 735 2.77 2.86 8.56
C MET A 735 2.38 3.92 7.55
N SER A 736 2.73 5.17 7.85
CA SER A 736 2.56 6.31 6.94
C SER A 736 3.48 6.21 5.72
N GLU A 737 3.19 7.03 4.73
CA GLU A 737 4.05 7.23 3.57
C GLU A 737 5.36 7.88 3.99
N ASN A 738 5.28 9.00 4.72
CA ASN A 738 6.39 9.86 5.07
C ASN A 738 6.40 10.21 6.56
N LEU A 739 7.60 10.57 7.01
CA LEU A 739 7.86 11.24 8.29
C LEU A 739 8.75 12.46 8.05
N ASP A 740 8.61 13.48 8.89
CA ASP A 740 9.60 14.55 8.96
C ASP A 740 10.97 13.99 9.31
N ALA A 741 12.03 14.46 8.65
CA ALA A 741 13.39 14.00 8.93
C ALA A 741 13.85 14.35 10.34
N TRP A 742 13.52 15.54 10.83
CA TRP A 742 13.87 15.97 12.17
C TRP A 742 12.65 15.89 13.09
N GLN A 743 12.75 15.08 14.12
CA GLN A 743 11.75 14.95 15.18
C GLN A 743 12.22 15.69 16.42
N LYS A 744 11.33 16.44 17.06
CA LYS A 744 11.66 17.22 18.26
C LYS A 744 11.92 16.31 19.47
N ASN A 745 11.24 15.18 19.52
CA ASN A 745 11.45 14.13 20.51
C ASN A 745 10.96 12.79 19.94
N ASP A 746 11.39 11.68 20.53
CA ASP A 746 11.10 10.34 20.03
C ASP A 746 9.62 9.92 20.20
N ALA A 747 8.83 10.69 20.95
CA ALA A 747 7.43 10.38 21.23
C ALA A 747 6.46 11.02 20.21
N ASP A 748 6.87 12.09 19.53
CA ASP A 748 6.02 12.88 18.64
C ASP A 748 6.48 12.78 17.18
N LEU A 749 6.26 11.62 16.57
CA LEU A 749 6.48 11.45 15.13
C LEU A 749 5.47 12.31 14.35
N VAL A 750 5.97 13.09 13.39
CA VAL A 750 5.14 13.89 12.49
C VAL A 750 5.02 13.15 11.18
N GLU A 751 3.85 12.53 10.99
CA GLU A 751 3.49 11.83 9.76
C GLU A 751 3.03 12.81 8.69
N SER A 752 3.28 12.47 7.44
CA SER A 752 2.79 13.19 6.27
C SER A 752 2.56 12.25 5.09
N GLY A 753 2.01 12.76 3.98
CA GLY A 753 1.56 11.90 2.90
C GLY A 753 0.31 11.11 3.31
N THR A 754 0.09 9.91 2.78
CA THR A 754 -0.97 9.01 3.26
C THR A 754 -0.57 8.41 4.60
N PHE A 755 -1.54 8.22 5.49
CA PHE A 755 -1.23 7.63 6.80
C PHE A 755 -1.21 6.08 6.78
N ALA A 756 -1.61 5.46 5.69
CA ALA A 756 -1.49 4.03 5.47
C ALA A 756 -0.90 3.79 4.08
N GLN A 757 0.33 3.28 4.01
CA GLN A 757 1.06 3.11 2.75
C GLN A 757 1.51 1.66 2.57
N ALA A 758 1.14 1.07 1.42
CA ALA A 758 1.36 -0.34 1.12
C ALA A 758 2.83 -0.74 1.16
N TRP A 759 3.70 -0.03 0.42
CA TRP A 759 5.12 -0.37 0.34
C TRP A 759 5.85 -0.22 1.68
N SER A 760 5.43 0.72 2.56
CA SER A 760 6.06 0.90 3.87
C SER A 760 5.87 -0.33 4.76
N VAL A 761 4.63 -0.79 4.94
CA VAL A 761 4.34 -1.97 5.76
C VAL A 761 4.84 -3.27 5.12
N SER A 762 4.82 -3.34 3.78
CA SER A 762 5.24 -4.55 3.05
C SER A 762 6.76 -4.75 3.13
N GLU A 763 7.55 -3.70 2.96
CA GLU A 763 8.99 -3.75 3.12
C GLU A 763 9.40 -4.10 4.57
N TYR A 764 8.69 -3.54 5.57
CA TYR A 764 8.90 -3.91 6.96
C TYR A 764 8.62 -5.42 7.21
N ALA A 765 7.50 -5.95 6.69
CA ALA A 765 7.14 -7.35 6.82
C ALA A 765 8.13 -8.29 6.12
N ARG A 766 8.61 -7.90 4.92
CA ARG A 766 9.57 -8.67 4.12
C ARG A 766 10.89 -8.87 4.85
N ASN A 767 11.40 -7.83 5.53
CA ASN A 767 12.68 -7.89 6.21
C ASN A 767 12.76 -9.02 7.25
N ALA A 768 11.67 -9.31 7.96
CA ALA A 768 11.63 -10.37 8.96
C ALA A 768 12.04 -11.73 8.38
N GLN A 769 11.51 -12.07 7.20
CA GLN A 769 11.73 -13.35 6.54
C GLN A 769 12.96 -13.35 5.62
N GLN A 770 13.10 -12.36 4.74
CA GLN A 770 14.12 -12.38 3.70
C GLN A 770 15.49 -11.90 4.18
N ASP A 771 15.54 -11.06 5.22
CA ASP A 771 16.79 -10.48 5.69
C ASP A 771 17.26 -11.07 7.03
N TYR A 772 16.41 -11.11 8.08
CA TYR A 772 16.84 -11.70 9.36
C TYR A 772 16.88 -13.24 9.30
N LEU A 773 15.84 -13.91 8.84
CA LEU A 773 15.88 -15.36 8.63
C LEU A 773 16.69 -15.74 7.38
N GLY A 774 16.88 -14.79 6.47
CA GLY A 774 17.62 -14.98 5.23
C GLY A 774 17.00 -16.03 4.29
N PHE A 775 15.67 -16.25 4.38
CA PHE A 775 14.97 -17.22 3.57
C PHE A 775 14.66 -16.67 2.18
N LYS A 776 15.39 -17.16 1.17
CA LYS A 776 15.23 -16.82 -0.24
C LYS A 776 15.21 -18.12 -1.06
N PRO A 777 14.05 -18.79 -1.20
CA PRO A 777 13.98 -20.04 -1.95
C PRO A 777 14.37 -19.81 -3.42
N ASN A 778 14.92 -20.84 -4.06
CA ASN A 778 15.26 -20.85 -5.47
C ASN A 778 14.67 -22.11 -6.11
N LEU A 779 13.35 -22.15 -6.23
CA LEU A 779 12.63 -23.32 -6.74
C LEU A 779 12.80 -23.54 -8.24
N LEU A 780 13.29 -22.56 -8.98
CA LEU A 780 13.75 -22.78 -10.36
C LEU A 780 14.91 -23.78 -10.42
N ASN A 781 15.70 -23.90 -9.34
CA ASN A 781 16.77 -24.89 -9.17
C ASN A 781 16.45 -25.93 -8.09
N ASP A 782 15.18 -26.07 -7.72
CA ASP A 782 14.67 -27.01 -6.69
C ASP A 782 15.43 -26.92 -5.35
N GLN A 783 15.77 -25.68 -4.92
CA GLN A 783 16.64 -25.43 -3.77
C GLN A 783 16.00 -24.45 -2.77
N LEU A 784 16.11 -24.75 -1.48
CA LEU A 784 15.88 -23.81 -0.39
C LEU A 784 17.20 -23.14 0.01
N VAL A 785 17.19 -21.81 0.08
CA VAL A 785 18.37 -21.03 0.47
C VAL A 785 18.04 -20.27 1.76
N LEU A 786 18.93 -20.41 2.76
CA LEU A 786 18.89 -19.65 4.01
C LEU A 786 20.26 -19.02 4.29
N HIS A 787 20.22 -17.75 4.61
CA HIS A 787 21.40 -17.00 5.07
C HIS A 787 21.02 -16.16 6.29
N PRO A 788 20.84 -16.78 7.49
CA PRO A 788 20.37 -16.08 8.69
C PRO A 788 21.31 -14.95 9.10
N LYS A 789 20.75 -13.77 9.34
CA LYS A 789 21.42 -12.56 9.88
C LYS A 789 20.73 -12.16 11.18
N LEU A 790 20.86 -13.05 12.18
CA LEU A 790 20.05 -12.96 13.39
C LEU A 790 20.63 -11.92 14.35
N PRO A 791 19.82 -10.95 14.83
CA PRO A 791 20.22 -10.02 15.88
C PRO A 791 20.75 -10.77 17.11
N THR A 792 21.74 -10.21 17.79
CA THR A 792 22.34 -10.85 18.98
C THR A 792 21.36 -11.03 20.13
N THR A 793 20.28 -10.24 20.16
CA THR A 793 19.21 -10.31 21.16
C THR A 793 18.20 -11.43 20.92
N TRP A 794 18.22 -12.08 19.74
CA TRP A 794 17.38 -13.24 19.50
C TRP A 794 18.03 -14.49 20.08
N HIS A 795 17.42 -15.01 21.13
CA HIS A 795 17.86 -16.24 21.79
C HIS A 795 17.09 -17.46 21.34
N GLU A 796 15.83 -17.28 20.94
CA GLU A 796 14.97 -18.35 20.45
C GLU A 796 13.90 -17.79 19.49
N PHE A 797 13.50 -18.59 18.53
CA PHE A 797 12.31 -18.37 17.73
C PHE A 797 11.77 -19.67 17.13
N THR A 798 10.50 -19.60 16.71
CA THR A 798 9.87 -20.58 15.80
C THR A 798 9.38 -19.86 14.57
N ALA A 799 9.51 -20.49 13.40
CA ALA A 799 9.04 -19.94 12.13
C ALA A 799 8.40 -21.02 11.24
N THR A 800 7.46 -20.59 10.41
CA THR A 800 6.90 -21.36 9.30
C THR A 800 7.00 -20.50 8.05
N LEU A 801 7.67 -20.99 7.02
CA LEU A 801 8.07 -20.24 5.84
C LEU A 801 7.49 -20.93 4.60
N PRO A 802 6.54 -20.28 3.88
CA PRO A 802 5.87 -20.90 2.74
C PRO A 802 6.73 -20.86 1.46
N PHE A 803 6.62 -21.90 0.64
CA PHE A 803 7.19 -22.01 -0.69
C PHE A 803 6.40 -23.00 -1.56
N GLY A 804 6.60 -22.97 -2.87
CA GLY A 804 6.00 -23.92 -3.80
C GLY A 804 4.47 -23.97 -3.76
N CYS A 805 3.89 -25.11 -4.09
CA CYS A 805 2.45 -25.31 -4.14
C CYS A 805 1.86 -25.78 -2.79
N GLY A 806 2.01 -24.95 -1.74
CA GLY A 806 1.45 -25.26 -0.40
C GLY A 806 2.43 -25.94 0.54
N ASP A 807 3.72 -25.98 0.20
CA ASP A 807 4.78 -26.46 1.08
C ASP A 807 5.19 -25.41 2.10
N ASN A 808 5.74 -25.86 3.22
CA ASN A 808 6.29 -24.99 4.25
C ASN A 808 7.60 -25.56 4.80
N LEU A 809 8.53 -24.68 5.13
CA LEU A 809 9.70 -24.98 5.93
C LEU A 809 9.40 -24.55 7.39
N ASN A 810 9.32 -25.50 8.30
CA ASN A 810 9.30 -25.21 9.72
C ASN A 810 10.74 -25.08 10.22
N LEU A 811 11.02 -24.01 10.94
CA LEU A 811 12.32 -23.68 11.49
C LEU A 811 12.18 -23.35 12.98
N SER A 812 13.02 -23.95 13.81
CA SER A 812 13.21 -23.49 15.17
C SER A 812 14.69 -23.20 15.45
N PHE A 813 14.92 -22.22 16.29
CA PHE A 813 16.23 -21.72 16.63
C PHE A 813 16.37 -21.53 18.14
N ASN A 814 17.56 -21.87 18.65
CA ASN A 814 17.95 -21.57 20.01
C ASN A 814 19.44 -21.21 20.06
N ARG A 815 19.81 -20.19 20.83
CA ARG A 815 21.17 -19.72 21.02
C ARG A 815 21.61 -19.87 22.47
N CYS A 816 22.74 -20.55 22.68
CA CYS A 816 23.34 -20.75 23.98
C CYS A 816 24.82 -20.29 23.94
N GLY A 817 25.08 -19.04 24.31
CA GLY A 817 26.36 -18.40 24.09
C GLY A 817 26.71 -18.29 22.60
N ASP A 818 27.85 -18.80 22.18
CA ASP A 818 28.28 -18.81 20.79
C ASP A 818 27.73 -20.00 20.00
N ILE A 819 27.01 -20.92 20.65
CA ILE A 819 26.42 -22.09 19.99
C ILE A 819 25.01 -21.79 19.54
N GLN A 820 24.77 -22.01 18.28
CA GLN A 820 23.48 -21.83 17.59
C GLN A 820 22.93 -23.20 17.19
N HIS A 821 21.68 -23.47 17.56
CA HIS A 821 20.96 -24.69 17.21
C HIS A 821 19.82 -24.37 16.28
N PHE A 822 19.83 -24.94 15.10
CA PHE A 822 18.72 -24.86 14.13
C PHE A 822 18.06 -26.25 13.98
N THR A 823 16.76 -26.27 13.86
CA THR A 823 15.99 -27.45 13.48
C THR A 823 15.13 -27.10 12.28
N PHE A 824 15.30 -27.83 11.20
CA PHE A 824 14.58 -27.65 9.94
C PHE A 824 13.67 -28.87 9.67
N GLN A 825 12.47 -28.61 9.15
CA GLN A 825 11.53 -29.64 8.73
C GLN A 825 10.69 -29.14 7.55
N ALA A 826 10.80 -29.78 6.39
CA ALA A 826 9.88 -29.56 5.27
C ALA A 826 8.60 -30.40 5.48
N THR A 827 7.44 -29.83 5.15
CA THR A 827 6.16 -30.45 5.53
C THR A 827 5.61 -31.46 4.54
N GLN A 828 5.92 -31.36 3.24
CA GLN A 828 5.26 -32.18 2.22
C GLN A 828 6.22 -32.86 1.23
N LYS A 829 7.44 -32.35 1.04
CA LYS A 829 8.42 -32.98 0.14
C LYS A 829 9.27 -34.00 0.87
N GLU A 830 9.46 -35.17 0.25
CA GLU A 830 10.30 -36.24 0.78
C GLU A 830 11.79 -35.83 0.86
N SER A 831 12.27 -35.03 -0.07
CA SER A 831 13.63 -34.47 -0.11
C SER A 831 13.67 -33.15 -0.84
N MET A 832 14.49 -32.22 -0.38
CA MET A 832 14.70 -30.90 -0.95
C MET A 832 16.16 -30.48 -0.84
N ALA A 833 16.76 -29.93 -1.89
CA ALA A 833 18.10 -29.38 -1.77
C ALA A 833 18.12 -28.18 -0.81
N LEU A 834 19.06 -28.16 0.12
CA LEU A 834 19.27 -27.10 1.10
C LEU A 834 20.62 -26.45 0.89
N LYS A 835 20.64 -25.12 0.86
CA LYS A 835 21.82 -24.28 0.97
C LYS A 835 21.69 -23.40 2.19
N LEU A 836 22.52 -23.62 3.20
CA LEU A 836 22.56 -22.84 4.46
C LEU A 836 23.90 -22.12 4.53
N ILE A 837 23.88 -20.82 4.79
CA ILE A 837 25.10 -20.00 4.96
C ILE A 837 25.13 -19.49 6.40
N LEU A 838 26.22 -19.79 7.12
CA LEU A 838 26.39 -19.43 8.51
C LEU A 838 27.63 -18.53 8.68
N GLU A 839 27.48 -17.40 9.34
CA GLU A 839 28.54 -16.43 9.55
C GLU A 839 29.33 -16.72 10.83
N CYS A 840 30.66 -16.75 10.72
CA CYS A 840 31.56 -16.85 11.87
C CYS A 840 31.98 -15.46 12.36
N GLN A 841 32.14 -15.29 13.66
CA GLN A 841 32.66 -14.06 14.24
C GLN A 841 34.13 -13.76 13.85
N THR A 842 34.84 -14.78 13.30
CA THR A 842 36.22 -14.68 12.82
C THR A 842 36.37 -14.07 11.42
N GLY A 843 35.29 -13.60 10.80
CA GLY A 843 35.30 -13.02 9.44
C GLY A 843 35.30 -14.06 8.31
N SER A 844 34.94 -15.30 8.61
CA SER A 844 34.64 -16.34 7.61
C SER A 844 33.15 -16.70 7.62
N ARG A 845 32.68 -17.37 6.56
CA ARG A 845 31.34 -17.95 6.51
C ARG A 845 31.44 -19.40 6.03
N ILE A 846 30.52 -20.21 6.50
CA ILE A 846 30.42 -21.62 6.08
C ILE A 846 29.17 -21.77 5.23
N GLU A 847 29.36 -22.12 3.98
CA GLU A 847 28.28 -22.57 3.11
C GLU A 847 28.10 -24.08 3.29
N VAL A 848 26.90 -24.48 3.66
CA VAL A 848 26.49 -25.87 3.88
C VAL A 848 25.51 -26.24 2.79
N ARG A 849 25.78 -27.30 2.05
CA ARG A 849 24.89 -27.87 1.06
C ARG A 849 24.55 -29.33 1.41
N GLY A 850 23.35 -29.75 1.08
CA GLY A 850 22.92 -31.13 1.26
C GLY A 850 21.42 -31.26 1.03
N GLU A 851 20.87 -32.36 1.49
CA GLU A 851 19.45 -32.67 1.32
C GLU A 851 18.70 -32.57 2.65
N LEU A 852 17.62 -31.81 2.64
CA LEU A 852 16.64 -31.75 3.72
C LEU A 852 15.67 -32.92 3.58
N VAL A 853 15.81 -33.90 4.45
CA VAL A 853 14.96 -35.11 4.51
C VAL A 853 14.41 -35.23 5.94
N GLY A 854 13.10 -35.15 6.10
CA GLY A 854 12.47 -35.20 7.42
C GLY A 854 12.86 -34.01 8.31
N THR A 855 13.26 -34.29 9.54
CA THR A 855 13.73 -33.30 10.49
C THR A 855 15.26 -33.32 10.58
N ILE A 856 15.86 -32.17 10.35
CA ILE A 856 17.32 -31.98 10.37
C ILE A 856 17.69 -31.04 11.51
N LYS A 857 18.78 -31.37 12.20
CA LYS A 857 19.39 -30.51 13.24
C LYS A 857 20.76 -30.04 12.82
N VAL A 858 21.05 -28.77 13.08
CA VAL A 858 22.34 -28.15 12.84
C VAL A 858 22.79 -27.45 14.12
N GLU A 859 23.97 -27.85 14.66
CA GLU A 859 24.65 -27.17 15.73
C GLU A 859 25.85 -26.44 15.16
N PHE A 860 25.92 -25.14 15.39
CA PHE A 860 26.98 -24.30 14.85
C PHE A 860 27.60 -23.42 15.95
N ASN A 861 28.90 -23.46 16.09
CA ASN A 861 29.65 -22.56 16.99
C ASN A 861 30.13 -21.36 16.16
N ALA A 862 29.54 -20.19 16.41
CA ALA A 862 29.83 -18.97 15.64
C ALA A 862 31.28 -18.42 15.89
N GLN A 863 31.90 -18.75 17.04
CA GLN A 863 33.26 -18.32 17.35
C GLN A 863 34.30 -19.21 16.68
N THR A 864 34.13 -20.52 16.71
CA THR A 864 35.12 -21.48 16.20
C THR A 864 34.88 -21.92 14.77
N GLY A 865 33.63 -21.74 14.25
CA GLY A 865 33.20 -22.29 12.95
C GLY A 865 32.92 -23.81 12.99
N GLU A 866 32.92 -24.44 14.19
CA GLU A 866 32.59 -25.86 14.30
C GLU A 866 31.14 -26.11 13.95
N LEU A 867 30.92 -27.09 13.06
CA LEU A 867 29.59 -27.48 12.58
C LEU A 867 29.34 -28.96 12.85
N LYS A 868 28.18 -29.26 13.46
CA LYS A 868 27.63 -30.62 13.57
C LYS A 868 26.23 -30.64 12.95
N SER A 869 25.99 -31.58 12.08
CA SER A 869 24.71 -31.67 11.36
C SER A 869 24.39 -33.09 10.99
N ASP A 870 23.07 -33.39 10.92
CA ASP A 870 22.51 -34.61 10.37
C ASP A 870 21.97 -34.44 8.92
N ILE A 871 22.40 -33.41 8.23
CA ILE A 871 22.09 -33.16 6.80
C ILE A 871 22.63 -34.31 5.95
N ASN A 872 21.79 -34.89 5.11
CA ASN A 872 22.20 -35.93 4.19
C ASN A 872 23.05 -35.33 3.04
N ASN A 873 24.02 -36.07 2.57
CA ASN A 873 24.94 -35.66 1.49
C ASN A 873 25.61 -34.32 1.78
N LEU A 874 26.06 -34.13 3.05
CA LEU A 874 26.62 -32.89 3.55
C LEU A 874 27.89 -32.50 2.82
N GLU A 875 27.90 -31.32 2.18
CA GLU A 875 29.09 -30.64 1.65
C GLU A 875 29.25 -29.30 2.38
N THR A 876 30.48 -28.95 2.68
CA THR A 876 30.80 -27.67 3.31
C THR A 876 31.87 -26.94 2.54
N LYS A 877 31.71 -25.60 2.41
CA LYS A 877 32.69 -24.70 1.82
C LYS A 877 32.93 -23.53 2.76
N ILE A 878 34.19 -23.24 3.06
CA ILE A 878 34.55 -22.06 3.85
C ILE A 878 34.91 -20.92 2.89
N GLU A 879 34.31 -19.77 3.11
CA GLU A 879 34.52 -18.55 2.31
C GLU A 879 34.85 -17.38 3.23
N THR A 880 35.45 -16.32 2.69
CA THR A 880 35.55 -15.05 3.40
C THR A 880 34.17 -14.41 3.51
N SER A 881 33.79 -13.99 4.70
CA SER A 881 32.57 -13.21 4.90
C SER A 881 32.70 -11.84 4.25
N ILE A 882 31.56 -11.32 3.76
CA ILE A 882 31.47 -9.92 3.31
C ILE A 882 31.18 -8.96 4.47
N HIS A 883 31.19 -9.48 5.70
CA HIS A 883 31.05 -8.66 6.92
C HIS A 883 32.07 -7.52 6.95
N SER A 884 31.61 -6.33 7.28
CA SER A 884 32.42 -5.12 7.35
C SER A 884 32.45 -4.58 8.77
N ASP A 885 33.63 -4.48 9.33
CA ASP A 885 33.86 -3.89 10.63
C ASP A 885 33.42 -2.44 10.73
N SER A 886 33.46 -1.69 9.64
CA SER A 886 32.95 -0.32 9.58
C SER A 886 31.42 -0.30 9.72
N VAL A 887 30.73 -1.18 8.99
CA VAL A 887 29.24 -1.25 9.00
C VAL A 887 28.74 -1.74 10.36
N SER A 888 29.38 -2.74 10.95
CA SER A 888 28.98 -3.28 12.27
C SER A 888 29.05 -2.27 13.42
N LYS A 889 29.84 -1.20 13.26
CA LYS A 889 30.03 -0.14 14.26
C LYS A 889 29.20 1.11 14.02
N LEU A 890 28.40 1.14 12.94
CA LEU A 890 27.54 2.27 12.60
C LEU A 890 26.49 2.52 13.69
N LYS A 891 26.06 3.76 13.77
CA LYS A 891 25.02 4.22 14.69
C LYS A 891 24.06 5.13 13.95
N PHE A 892 22.89 5.37 14.54
CA PHE A 892 21.96 6.39 14.05
C PHE A 892 22.63 7.76 14.01
N THR A 893 22.34 8.51 12.95
CA THR A 893 22.70 9.92 12.86
C THR A 893 21.79 10.77 13.77
N LYS A 894 22.14 12.01 13.96
CA LYS A 894 21.37 12.96 14.78
C LYS A 894 21.02 14.21 13.97
N PRO A 895 19.85 14.83 14.23
CA PRO A 895 19.55 16.13 13.66
C PRO A 895 20.66 17.15 13.95
N ASN A 896 21.07 17.88 12.93
CA ASN A 896 21.99 19.02 13.10
C ASN A 896 21.18 20.32 13.27
N TRP A 897 20.83 20.66 14.48
CA TRP A 897 20.01 21.82 14.79
C TRP A 897 20.66 23.18 14.47
N GLU A 898 21.93 23.20 14.07
CA GLU A 898 22.63 24.40 13.64
C GLU A 898 22.34 24.77 12.17
N ILE A 899 21.78 23.82 11.40
CA ILE A 899 21.37 24.05 10.03
C ILE A 899 20.01 24.76 10.06
N GLU A 900 19.94 25.96 9.51
CA GLU A 900 18.65 26.60 9.23
C GLU A 900 18.14 26.11 7.88
N PRO A 901 16.94 25.49 7.82
CA PRO A 901 16.31 25.12 6.55
C PRO A 901 16.18 26.36 5.67
N THR A 902 16.70 26.29 4.46
CA THR A 902 16.65 27.42 3.52
C THR A 902 15.22 27.92 3.34
N SER A 903 15.04 29.23 3.44
CA SER A 903 13.75 29.88 3.17
C SER A 903 13.35 29.70 1.70
N MET A 904 12.06 29.85 1.39
CA MET A 904 11.40 29.61 0.09
C MET A 904 12.01 30.27 -1.16
N SER A 905 13.13 30.98 -1.08
CA SER A 905 13.86 31.38 -2.28
C SER A 905 14.38 30.13 -2.97
N GLN A 906 13.83 29.81 -4.15
CA GLN A 906 14.41 28.80 -5.03
C GLN A 906 15.91 29.08 -5.13
N PRO A 907 16.78 28.08 -4.89
CA PRO A 907 18.20 28.25 -5.12
C PRO A 907 18.45 28.78 -6.53
N ASN A 908 19.37 29.72 -6.68
CA ASN A 908 19.62 30.38 -7.97
C ASN A 908 19.93 29.39 -9.10
N PHE A 909 20.56 28.25 -8.78
CA PHE A 909 20.83 27.21 -9.77
C PHE A 909 19.56 26.48 -10.28
N LEU A 910 18.47 26.41 -9.52
CA LEU A 910 17.18 25.94 -10.04
C LEU A 910 16.58 26.94 -11.03
N LYS A 911 16.74 28.26 -10.79
CA LYS A 911 16.38 29.29 -11.75
C LYS A 911 17.20 29.19 -13.01
N ASP A 912 18.50 29.03 -12.89
CA ASP A 912 19.43 28.91 -14.04
C ASP A 912 19.14 27.63 -14.84
N LYS A 913 18.77 26.53 -14.17
CA LYS A 913 18.35 25.29 -14.84
C LYS A 913 17.01 25.44 -15.55
N ILE A 914 16.04 26.14 -14.95
CA ILE A 914 14.75 26.49 -15.56
C ILE A 914 14.94 27.33 -16.82
N GLU A 915 15.78 28.36 -16.75
CA GLU A 915 16.07 29.24 -17.88
C GLU A 915 16.83 28.53 -19.01
N ASN A 916 17.76 27.61 -18.66
CA ASN A 916 18.51 26.83 -19.64
C ASN A 916 17.65 25.75 -20.30
N GLN A 917 16.74 25.08 -19.57
CA GLN A 917 15.82 24.11 -20.16
C GLN A 917 14.73 24.76 -21.01
N ALA A 918 14.22 25.92 -20.60
CA ALA A 918 13.31 26.70 -21.44
C ALA A 918 13.99 27.17 -22.74
N HIS A 919 15.29 27.45 -22.73
CA HIS A 919 16.08 27.77 -23.95
C HIS A 919 16.29 26.54 -24.84
N GLN A 920 16.53 25.34 -24.27
CA GLN A 920 16.64 24.11 -25.04
C GLN A 920 15.33 23.68 -25.67
N MET A 921 14.19 23.83 -24.96
CA MET A 921 12.86 23.54 -25.51
C MET A 921 12.39 24.53 -26.58
N ALA A 922 12.99 25.73 -26.65
CA ALA A 922 12.69 26.73 -27.67
C ALA A 922 13.55 26.53 -28.95
N VAL A 923 14.54 25.64 -28.92
CA VAL A 923 15.48 25.33 -30.02
C VAL A 923 15.19 23.98 -30.67
N ASP A 924 14.47 23.06 -29.98
CA ASP A 924 13.93 21.84 -30.53
C ASP A 924 12.43 22.01 -30.90
#